data_fc937012173c12820c88e2b65351e0a4
#
_entry.id   fc937012173c12820c88e2b65351e0a4
#
_cell.length_a   1.000
_cell.length_b   1.000
_cell.length_c   1.000
_cell.angle_alpha   90.00
_cell.angle_beta   90.00
_cell.angle_gamma   90.00
#
_symmetry.space_group_name_H-M   'P 1'
#
loop_
_entity.id
_entity.type
_entity.pdbx_description
1 polymer ?
#
loop_
_entity_poly.entity_id
_entity_poly.type
_entity_poly.pdbx_seq_one_letter_code
_entity_poly.pdbx_strand_id
1 'polypeptide(L)'
;VTGVFSLLSLALGSRRSDKVREQERGLSWIVSIIGFVCLMFGSCCLERFLELGVYGLLPAGPGGVVGHFFSRPIVHTIGVYPAMAVFLVMVILGASLLFRFSWMDICERIGTAIDTVLHWGSIRRAEAEDRRIGEQVRQEKSSETLPVKHEVSIEKAPAAATPEAEHEDVAGDADESSAAEAPKRPATRPSAPIPLRTDLPAGPRFPLSVLDPPDPEVDTVDEDSLALTCRLIESKLKSFGIDAAVVAARPGPVITQFEIQPGEGVKGSRIADVCDDLGRALGVGNLRIVMSLPGTTSMGLEMPSANRQTVRISEILASEEFTNSKSKLSLALGKDIAGNPYVVDLAKMPHLLVAGTTGSGKSVGINAMILSILYRSTPDEVRFVMIDPKMVEFSPYEGIPNLLCPVVTDMSKAVNALQWLTREMNRRYSLMRRVGVKRFEAFNEKVKEAEEQGRPISVPSASNPDEMEELKPWPYIVVVVDELADLILVGSRREVEVLITSLAQKARAAGIHLILATQRPSTDVVTPLIKANIPAHIAFQVVTRYDSQVIMGEPGAENLIGNGDMLFRVPGMSSMVRLQGCYVSDHDVDSAVAELKKYGSPEYVDDVMEKVEPEAGPTQNGGESDALYDKAVEIVLSTKRPTISSVQRHLSIGYNRAANLIEAMEKAGIVSAPDSSGKRTILTPVGPD
;
A
#
# COMPACT_ATOMS: atom_id res chain seq x y z
N VAL A 1 42.91 12.79 -17.80
CA VAL A 1 42.43 12.20 -16.52
C VAL A 1 41.25 13.02 -15.97
N THR A 2 41.35 14.35 -15.91
CA THR A 2 40.26 15.24 -15.37
C THR A 2 38.97 15.21 -16.19
N GLY A 3 39.03 15.07 -17.52
CA GLY A 3 37.85 15.01 -18.39
C GLY A 3 37.04 13.70 -18.29
N VAL A 4 37.74 12.56 -18.08
CA VAL A 4 37.10 11.26 -17.87
C VAL A 4 36.44 11.21 -16.49
N PHE A 5 37.03 11.85 -15.49
CA PHE A 5 36.46 11.98 -14.15
C PHE A 5 35.17 12.79 -14.11
N SER A 6 35.08 13.85 -14.91
CA SER A 6 33.87 14.68 -15.01
C SER A 6 32.71 13.92 -15.67
N LEU A 7 32.98 13.11 -16.68
CA LEU A 7 31.98 12.28 -17.37
C LEU A 7 31.49 11.09 -16.51
N LEU A 8 32.40 10.46 -15.76
CA LEU A 8 32.00 9.37 -14.85
C LEU A 8 31.19 9.88 -13.65
N SER A 9 31.49 11.09 -13.11
CA SER A 9 30.71 11.67 -12.02
C SER A 9 29.31 12.08 -12.46
N LEU A 10 29.13 12.46 -13.74
CA LEU A 10 27.82 12.75 -14.35
C LEU A 10 27.00 11.50 -14.63
N ALA A 11 27.67 10.40 -15.01
CA ALA A 11 27.00 9.12 -15.32
C ALA A 11 26.61 8.32 -14.07
N LEU A 12 27.32 8.47 -12.94
CA LEU A 12 27.10 7.77 -11.68
C LEU A 12 26.39 8.64 -10.62
N GLY A 13 26.11 9.92 -10.91
CA GLY A 13 25.48 10.88 -10.04
C GLY A 13 24.01 10.53 -9.73
N SER A 14 23.80 9.83 -8.65
CA SER A 14 22.49 9.56 -8.05
C SER A 14 21.72 10.86 -7.76
N ARG A 15 20.48 10.96 -8.22
CA ARG A 15 19.51 11.98 -7.84
C ARG A 15 19.20 11.88 -6.35
N ARG A 16 19.86 12.66 -5.52
CA ARG A 16 19.46 12.91 -4.13
C ARG A 16 18.99 14.34 -3.97
N SER A 17 17.86 14.51 -3.27
CA SER A 17 17.16 15.74 -2.95
C SER A 17 18.06 16.87 -2.41
N ASP A 18 17.87 18.10 -2.90
CA ASP A 18 18.71 19.29 -2.64
C ASP A 18 18.68 19.84 -1.20
N LYS A 19 17.72 19.44 -0.36
CA LYS A 19 17.59 19.93 1.02
C LYS A 19 18.53 19.30 2.05
N VAL A 20 19.10 18.13 1.79
CA VAL A 20 20.11 17.49 2.67
C VAL A 20 21.52 18.01 2.37
N ARG A 21 21.70 18.74 1.27
CA ARG A 21 23.01 19.23 0.80
C ARG A 21 23.62 20.37 1.62
N GLU A 22 22.88 21.11 2.39
CA GLU A 22 23.43 22.32 3.02
C GLU A 22 24.14 22.06 4.35
N GLN A 23 23.74 21.07 5.13
CA GLN A 23 24.35 20.79 6.43
C GLN A 23 25.56 19.86 6.38
N GLU A 24 25.70 19.07 5.29
CA GLU A 24 26.81 18.12 5.10
C GLU A 24 28.02 18.68 4.30
N ARG A 25 27.97 19.91 3.81
CA ARG A 25 29.02 20.46 2.93
C ARG A 25 30.39 20.58 3.59
N GLY A 26 30.47 20.72 4.91
CA GLY A 26 31.74 20.88 5.64
C GLY A 26 32.55 19.59 5.80
N LEU A 27 31.90 18.43 5.95
CA LEU A 27 32.58 17.13 6.17
C LEU A 27 32.76 16.32 4.89
N SER A 28 31.97 16.65 3.89
CA SER A 28 31.81 15.91 2.64
C SER A 28 33.05 15.93 1.75
N TRP A 29 33.76 17.03 1.65
CA TRP A 29 34.96 17.17 0.83
C TRP A 29 36.17 16.46 1.44
N ILE A 30 36.26 16.43 2.78
CA ILE A 30 37.31 15.70 3.50
C ILE A 30 37.24 14.20 3.21
N VAL A 31 36.00 13.63 3.28
CA VAL A 31 35.78 12.22 2.97
C VAL A 31 36.17 11.89 1.52
N SER A 32 35.86 12.76 0.57
CA SER A 32 36.26 12.58 -0.84
C SER A 32 37.78 12.69 -1.05
N ILE A 33 38.45 13.57 -0.32
CA ILE A 33 39.91 13.66 -0.36
C ILE A 33 40.54 12.40 0.23
N ILE A 34 40.05 11.91 1.36
CA ILE A 34 40.53 10.67 1.98
C ILE A 34 40.33 9.50 0.99
N GLY A 35 39.16 9.41 0.36
CA GLY A 35 38.86 8.40 -0.67
C GLY A 35 39.82 8.48 -1.85
N PHE A 36 40.14 9.69 -2.33
CA PHE A 36 41.08 9.90 -3.42
C PHE A 36 42.52 9.46 -3.04
N VAL A 37 42.98 9.83 -1.84
CA VAL A 37 44.30 9.43 -1.33
C VAL A 37 44.40 7.92 -1.18
N CYS A 38 43.41 7.26 -0.61
CA CYS A 38 43.33 5.82 -0.48
C CYS A 38 43.33 5.11 -1.84
N LEU A 39 42.57 5.62 -2.80
CA LEU A 39 42.49 5.07 -4.16
C LEU A 39 43.85 5.18 -4.87
N MET A 40 44.47 6.36 -4.84
CA MET A 40 45.80 6.59 -5.45
C MET A 40 46.85 5.74 -4.82
N PHE A 41 46.89 5.71 -3.48
CA PHE A 41 47.89 4.94 -2.75
C PHE A 41 47.77 3.42 -3.00
N GLY A 42 46.52 2.90 -2.85
CA GLY A 42 46.25 1.49 -3.10
C GLY A 42 46.54 1.07 -4.54
N SER A 43 46.21 1.91 -5.53
CA SER A 43 46.49 1.66 -6.96
C SER A 43 48.00 1.61 -7.24
N CYS A 44 48.78 2.58 -6.72
CA CYS A 44 50.23 2.60 -6.91
C CYS A 44 50.90 1.36 -6.28
N CYS A 45 50.43 0.93 -5.10
CA CYS A 45 50.99 -0.27 -4.45
C CYS A 45 50.57 -1.56 -5.17
N LEU A 46 49.36 -1.64 -5.69
CA LEU A 46 48.84 -2.82 -6.40
C LEU A 46 49.46 -2.97 -7.78
N GLU A 47 49.71 -1.88 -8.54
CA GLU A 47 50.31 -1.87 -9.85
C GLU A 47 51.73 -2.52 -9.85
N ARG A 48 52.46 -2.37 -8.75
CA ARG A 48 53.74 -3.00 -8.59
C ARG A 48 53.72 -4.53 -8.64
N PHE A 49 52.60 -5.17 -8.26
CA PHE A 49 52.43 -6.63 -8.28
C PHE A 49 51.80 -7.13 -9.57
N LEU A 50 50.97 -6.31 -10.19
CA LEU A 50 50.23 -6.72 -11.39
C LEU A 50 50.98 -6.46 -12.69
N GLU A 51 52.12 -5.69 -12.61
CA GLU A 51 52.95 -5.32 -13.77
C GLU A 51 52.13 -4.79 -14.97
N LEU A 52 51.00 -4.15 -14.71
CA LEU A 52 50.06 -3.66 -15.74
C LEU A 52 50.50 -2.34 -16.39
N GLY A 53 51.62 -1.80 -16.01
CA GLY A 53 52.04 -0.48 -16.39
C GLY A 53 52.90 -0.39 -17.65
N VAL A 54 52.98 0.83 -18.19
CA VAL A 54 53.80 1.20 -19.33
C VAL A 54 55.26 1.22 -18.86
N TYR A 55 56.01 0.16 -19.15
CA TYR A 55 57.41 0.01 -18.81
C TYR A 55 58.22 1.18 -19.37
N GLY A 56 58.90 1.93 -18.49
CA GLY A 56 59.92 2.92 -18.86
C GLY A 56 59.54 4.41 -18.69
N LEU A 57 58.30 4.77 -18.26
CA LEU A 57 57.90 6.15 -18.10
C LEU A 57 57.96 6.70 -16.66
N LEU A 58 58.09 5.84 -15.65
CA LEU A 58 58.12 6.26 -14.25
C LEU A 58 59.47 6.00 -13.58
N PRO A 59 60.04 7.00 -12.85
CA PRO A 59 61.21 6.79 -12.03
C PRO A 59 60.85 5.77 -10.92
N ALA A 60 61.62 4.71 -10.78
CA ALA A 60 61.46 3.59 -9.86
C ALA A 60 60.55 2.43 -10.32
N GLY A 61 60.11 2.35 -11.59
CA GLY A 61 59.36 1.21 -12.16
C GLY A 61 57.87 1.23 -11.90
N PRO A 62 57.14 0.09 -12.08
CA PRO A 62 55.71 0.01 -11.90
C PRO A 62 55.26 0.48 -10.53
N GLY A 63 54.21 1.29 -10.46
CA GLY A 63 53.69 1.92 -9.22
C GLY A 63 54.47 3.14 -8.73
N GLY A 64 55.57 3.52 -9.42
CA GLY A 64 56.40 4.69 -9.10
C GLY A 64 57.04 4.64 -7.71
N VAL A 65 57.54 5.79 -7.24
CA VAL A 65 58.21 5.93 -5.94
C VAL A 65 57.31 5.50 -4.78
N VAL A 66 56.04 5.87 -4.83
CA VAL A 66 55.04 5.54 -3.77
C VAL A 66 54.85 4.03 -3.67
N GLY A 67 54.56 3.36 -4.78
CA GLY A 67 54.42 1.91 -4.80
C GLY A 67 55.66 1.19 -4.34
N HIS A 68 56.88 1.67 -4.75
CA HIS A 68 58.13 1.06 -4.36
C HIS A 68 58.45 1.21 -2.86
N PHE A 69 58.24 2.40 -2.29
CA PHE A 69 58.63 2.70 -0.91
C PHE A 69 57.67 2.03 0.11
N PHE A 70 56.37 2.05 -0.13
CA PHE A 70 55.38 1.55 0.83
C PHE A 70 55.02 0.06 0.67
N SER A 71 55.14 -0.53 -0.51
CA SER A 71 54.85 -1.96 -0.69
C SER A 71 55.87 -2.87 -0.03
N ARG A 72 57.18 -2.49 -0.05
CA ARG A 72 58.26 -3.32 0.51
C ARG A 72 58.08 -3.68 1.99
N PRO A 73 57.91 -2.73 2.94
CA PRO A 73 57.79 -3.09 4.34
C PRO A 73 56.51 -3.92 4.61
N ILE A 74 55.39 -3.63 3.93
CA ILE A 74 54.15 -4.36 4.11
C ILE A 74 54.27 -5.80 3.62
N VAL A 75 54.88 -6.01 2.46
CA VAL A 75 55.14 -7.35 1.93
C VAL A 75 56.07 -8.15 2.81
N HIS A 76 57.10 -7.49 3.39
CA HIS A 76 58.04 -8.16 4.27
C HIS A 76 57.40 -8.61 5.59
N THR A 77 56.34 -7.91 6.05
CA THR A 77 55.67 -8.23 7.33
C THR A 77 54.55 -9.26 7.17
N ILE A 78 53.73 -9.19 6.13
CA ILE A 78 52.54 -10.03 5.98
C ILE A 78 52.56 -10.96 4.76
N GLY A 79 53.60 -10.88 3.92
CA GLY A 79 53.71 -11.67 2.69
C GLY A 79 53.01 -11.02 1.48
N VAL A 80 53.30 -11.56 0.28
CA VAL A 80 52.85 -10.98 -1.00
C VAL A 80 51.35 -11.03 -1.17
N TYR A 81 50.71 -12.20 -1.00
CA TYR A 81 49.28 -12.38 -1.24
C TYR A 81 48.37 -11.60 -0.27
N PRO A 82 48.64 -11.61 1.06
CA PRO A 82 47.87 -10.78 1.99
C PRO A 82 48.08 -9.28 1.73
N ALA A 83 49.27 -8.83 1.35
CA ALA A 83 49.54 -7.45 1.00
C ALA A 83 48.72 -7.00 -0.23
N MET A 84 48.67 -7.84 -1.27
CA MET A 84 47.79 -7.58 -2.43
C MET A 84 46.31 -7.45 -2.06
N ALA A 85 45.81 -8.31 -1.17
CA ALA A 85 44.43 -8.24 -0.70
C ALA A 85 44.18 -6.93 0.06
N VAL A 86 45.10 -6.48 0.92
CA VAL A 86 44.97 -5.20 1.65
C VAL A 86 44.96 -4.02 0.67
N PHE A 87 45.82 -3.98 -0.32
CA PHE A 87 45.82 -2.91 -1.31
C PHE A 87 44.58 -2.92 -2.19
N LEU A 88 44.06 -4.10 -2.55
CA LEU A 88 42.79 -4.23 -3.29
C LEU A 88 41.62 -3.69 -2.47
N VAL A 89 41.51 -4.05 -1.20
CA VAL A 89 40.48 -3.52 -0.29
C VAL A 89 40.61 -1.99 -0.17
N MET A 90 41.84 -1.47 -0.11
CA MET A 90 42.09 -0.01 -0.05
C MET A 90 41.60 0.70 -1.34
N VAL A 91 41.79 0.11 -2.52
CA VAL A 91 41.29 0.62 -3.79
C VAL A 91 39.77 0.62 -3.80
N ILE A 92 39.14 -0.48 -3.37
CA ILE A 92 37.67 -0.64 -3.31
C ILE A 92 37.06 0.40 -2.36
N LEU A 93 37.59 0.53 -1.15
CA LEU A 93 37.14 1.51 -0.17
C LEU A 93 37.39 2.95 -0.65
N GLY A 94 38.55 3.23 -1.22
CA GLY A 94 38.87 4.53 -1.78
C GLY A 94 37.93 4.94 -2.91
N ALA A 95 37.60 4.02 -3.81
CA ALA A 95 36.61 4.25 -4.87
C ALA A 95 35.22 4.49 -4.29
N SER A 96 34.78 3.71 -3.32
CA SER A 96 33.48 3.87 -2.67
C SER A 96 33.32 5.24 -1.97
N LEU A 97 34.34 5.69 -1.25
CA LEU A 97 34.40 6.99 -0.57
C LEU A 97 34.48 8.17 -1.55
N LEU A 98 35.24 8.02 -2.63
CA LEU A 98 35.43 9.07 -3.63
C LEU A 98 34.19 9.29 -4.48
N PHE A 99 33.56 8.22 -4.98
CA PHE A 99 32.41 8.26 -5.86
C PHE A 99 31.08 8.17 -5.12
N ARG A 100 31.09 7.90 -3.81
CA ARG A 100 29.91 7.80 -2.95
C ARG A 100 28.86 6.82 -3.46
N PHE A 101 29.27 5.70 -4.02
CA PHE A 101 28.36 4.64 -4.43
C PHE A 101 28.34 3.48 -3.42
N SER A 102 27.20 2.79 -3.35
CA SER A 102 27.05 1.55 -2.57
C SER A 102 27.40 0.34 -3.46
N TRP A 103 28.24 -0.54 -2.97
CA TRP A 103 28.54 -1.82 -3.64
C TRP A 103 27.28 -2.71 -3.70
N MET A 104 26.35 -2.57 -2.75
CA MET A 104 25.06 -3.25 -2.77
C MET A 104 24.24 -2.85 -4.02
N ASP A 105 24.17 -1.56 -4.34
CA ASP A 105 23.44 -1.06 -5.52
C ASP A 105 24.08 -1.57 -6.83
N ILE A 106 25.41 -1.72 -6.86
CA ILE A 106 26.09 -2.28 -8.02
C ILE A 106 25.80 -3.78 -8.16
N CYS A 107 25.86 -4.54 -7.07
CA CYS A 107 25.52 -5.96 -7.08
C CYS A 107 24.06 -6.20 -7.49
N GLU A 108 23.14 -5.37 -7.01
CA GLU A 108 21.73 -5.42 -7.40
C GLU A 108 21.52 -5.14 -8.90
N ARG A 109 22.20 -4.11 -9.44
CA ARG A 109 22.16 -3.81 -10.89
C ARG A 109 22.76 -4.92 -11.75
N ILE A 110 23.84 -5.53 -11.29
CA ILE A 110 24.44 -6.68 -11.98
C ILE A 110 23.49 -7.88 -11.90
N GLY A 111 22.88 -8.13 -10.75
CA GLY A 111 21.88 -9.18 -10.55
C GLY A 111 20.68 -9.02 -11.49
N THR A 112 20.12 -7.81 -11.55
CA THR A 112 19.00 -7.50 -12.47
C THR A 112 19.40 -7.59 -13.94
N ALA A 113 20.61 -7.21 -14.31
CA ALA A 113 21.11 -7.37 -15.67
C ALA A 113 21.26 -8.85 -16.06
N ILE A 114 21.78 -9.68 -15.16
CA ILE A 114 21.91 -11.14 -15.38
C ILE A 114 20.53 -11.77 -15.50
N ASP A 115 19.59 -11.39 -14.64
CA ASP A 115 18.21 -11.87 -14.65
C ASP A 115 17.49 -11.49 -15.97
N THR A 116 17.70 -10.26 -16.44
CA THR A 116 17.21 -9.80 -17.74
C THR A 116 17.77 -10.62 -18.91
N VAL A 117 19.05 -10.96 -18.88
CA VAL A 117 19.70 -11.77 -19.93
C VAL A 117 19.19 -13.22 -19.87
N LEU A 118 19.00 -13.78 -18.70
CA LEU A 118 18.45 -15.14 -18.52
C LEU A 118 16.98 -15.20 -18.97
N HIS A 119 16.17 -14.19 -18.64
CA HIS A 119 14.78 -14.10 -19.09
C HIS A 119 14.67 -13.87 -20.61
N TRP A 120 15.61 -13.13 -21.22
CA TRP A 120 15.63 -12.95 -22.68
C TRP A 120 15.79 -14.29 -23.44
N GLY A 121 16.55 -15.22 -22.88
CA GLY A 121 16.70 -16.57 -23.40
C GLY A 121 15.40 -17.40 -23.33
N SER A 122 14.58 -17.22 -22.31
CA SER A 122 13.29 -17.91 -22.16
C SER A 122 12.22 -17.29 -23.07
N ILE A 123 12.20 -15.97 -23.22
CA ILE A 123 11.30 -15.26 -24.14
C ILE A 123 11.56 -15.65 -25.59
N ARG A 124 12.81 -15.75 -26.02
CA ARG A 124 13.13 -16.23 -27.37
C ARG A 124 12.72 -17.69 -27.65
N ARG A 125 12.73 -18.55 -26.63
CA ARG A 125 12.23 -19.93 -26.76
C ARG A 125 10.71 -19.97 -26.89
N ALA A 126 9.98 -19.17 -26.09
CA ALA A 126 8.53 -19.03 -26.19
C ALA A 126 8.12 -18.44 -27.54
N GLU A 127 8.81 -17.42 -28.06
CA GLU A 127 8.55 -16.86 -29.39
C GLU A 127 8.82 -17.86 -30.53
N ALA A 128 9.79 -18.78 -30.37
CA ALA A 128 10.06 -19.81 -31.37
C ALA A 128 9.00 -20.93 -31.37
N GLU A 129 8.45 -21.20 -30.18
CA GLU A 129 7.35 -22.18 -30.03
C GLU A 129 6.03 -21.61 -30.55
N ASP A 130 5.73 -20.36 -30.29
CA ASP A 130 4.57 -19.64 -30.82
C ASP A 130 4.61 -19.54 -32.36
N ARG A 131 5.81 -19.36 -32.95
CA ARG A 131 5.96 -19.40 -34.43
C ARG A 131 5.62 -20.78 -35.02
N ARG A 132 6.00 -21.87 -34.37
CA ARG A 132 5.68 -23.24 -34.82
C ARG A 132 4.19 -23.52 -34.74
N ILE A 133 3.53 -23.07 -33.64
CA ILE A 133 2.08 -23.20 -33.48
C ILE A 133 1.35 -22.36 -34.52
N GLY A 134 1.81 -21.13 -34.78
CA GLY A 134 1.24 -20.26 -35.82
C GLY A 134 1.36 -20.80 -37.25
N GLU A 135 2.45 -21.51 -37.56
CA GLU A 135 2.62 -22.16 -38.86
C GLU A 135 1.71 -23.38 -39.03
N GLN A 136 1.45 -24.15 -37.97
CA GLN A 136 0.51 -25.28 -38.00
C GLN A 136 -0.94 -24.83 -38.19
N VAL A 137 -1.37 -23.77 -37.47
CA VAL A 137 -2.73 -23.19 -37.63
C VAL A 137 -2.92 -22.55 -39.01
N ARG A 138 -1.85 -22.06 -39.64
CA ARG A 138 -1.91 -21.47 -40.98
C ARG A 138 -2.06 -22.52 -42.09
N GLN A 139 -1.55 -23.72 -41.87
CA GLN A 139 -1.73 -24.85 -42.79
C GLN A 139 -3.14 -25.46 -42.72
N GLU A 140 -3.79 -25.44 -41.57
CA GLU A 140 -5.18 -25.92 -41.41
C GLU A 140 -6.23 -24.96 -41.99
N LYS A 141 -5.99 -23.63 -41.93
CA LYS A 141 -6.93 -22.60 -42.44
C LYS A 141 -6.85 -22.30 -43.93
N SER A 142 -5.89 -22.85 -44.67
CA SER A 142 -5.78 -22.59 -46.11
C SER A 142 -6.80 -23.36 -46.97
N SER A 143 -7.74 -24.08 -46.34
CA SER A 143 -8.78 -24.89 -47.06
C SER A 143 -10.20 -24.31 -46.99
N GLU A 144 -10.45 -23.20 -46.30
CA GLU A 144 -11.78 -22.58 -46.24
C GLU A 144 -11.73 -21.07 -46.51
N THR A 145 -12.05 -20.62 -47.70
CA THR A 145 -12.24 -19.23 -48.07
C THR A 145 -13.63 -18.95 -48.59
N LEU A 146 -14.40 -18.11 -47.93
CA LEU A 146 -15.48 -17.29 -48.52
C LEU A 146 -15.44 -15.87 -47.94
N PRO A 147 -15.61 -14.82 -48.75
CA PRO A 147 -15.51 -13.41 -48.26
C PRO A 147 -16.85 -12.95 -47.70
N VAL A 148 -16.83 -12.51 -46.46
CA VAL A 148 -17.97 -11.84 -45.78
C VAL A 148 -17.75 -10.34 -45.77
N LYS A 149 -18.69 -9.58 -46.31
CA LYS A 149 -18.79 -8.12 -46.16
C LYS A 149 -19.26 -7.81 -44.75
N HIS A 150 -18.48 -7.01 -43.99
CA HIS A 150 -18.90 -6.52 -42.68
C HIS A 150 -19.65 -5.20 -42.82
N GLU A 151 -20.87 -5.16 -42.31
CA GLU A 151 -21.60 -3.91 -42.00
C GLU A 151 -21.32 -3.53 -40.55
N VAL A 152 -21.05 -2.24 -40.31
CA VAL A 152 -20.83 -1.68 -38.95
C VAL A 152 -22.17 -1.58 -38.23
N SER A 153 -22.31 -2.27 -37.11
CA SER A 153 -23.51 -2.15 -36.26
C SER A 153 -23.29 -1.12 -35.17
N ILE A 154 -24.23 -0.17 -35.04
CA ILE A 154 -24.31 0.80 -33.98
C ILE A 154 -25.32 0.27 -32.97
N GLU A 155 -24.82 -0.14 -31.80
CA GLU A 155 -25.65 -0.75 -30.76
C GLU A 155 -25.99 0.28 -29.69
N LYS A 156 -27.26 0.57 -29.50
CA LYS A 156 -27.76 1.31 -28.36
C LYS A 156 -27.62 0.44 -27.08
N ALA A 157 -27.19 1.02 -25.99
CA ALA A 157 -27.04 0.35 -24.72
C ALA A 157 -28.31 -0.42 -24.31
N PRO A 158 -28.22 -1.73 -24.02
CA PRO A 158 -29.37 -2.50 -23.57
C PRO A 158 -29.69 -2.20 -22.11
N ALA A 159 -30.99 -2.10 -21.80
CA ALA A 159 -31.51 -2.11 -20.45
C ALA A 159 -31.10 -3.40 -19.71
N ALA A 160 -30.76 -3.26 -18.45
CA ALA A 160 -30.17 -4.26 -17.58
C ALA A 160 -30.84 -5.65 -17.65
N ALA A 161 -30.03 -6.67 -17.86
CA ALA A 161 -30.35 -8.04 -17.49
C ALA A 161 -29.29 -8.56 -16.51
N THR A 162 -29.74 -8.92 -15.33
CA THR A 162 -28.99 -9.49 -14.22
C THR A 162 -28.43 -10.86 -14.58
N PRO A 163 -27.16 -11.17 -14.31
CA PRO A 163 -26.72 -12.58 -14.30
C PRO A 163 -26.96 -13.17 -12.91
N GLU A 164 -27.80 -14.17 -12.84
CA GLU A 164 -27.90 -15.10 -11.72
C GLU A 164 -26.55 -15.86 -11.59
N ALA A 165 -25.95 -15.76 -10.42
CA ALA A 165 -24.77 -16.54 -10.07
C ALA A 165 -25.23 -17.82 -9.36
N GLU A 166 -25.06 -18.94 -10.01
CA GLU A 166 -25.15 -20.26 -9.36
C GLU A 166 -23.97 -20.45 -8.39
N HIS A 167 -24.31 -20.77 -7.15
CA HIS A 167 -23.38 -21.19 -6.12
C HIS A 167 -23.17 -22.69 -6.21
N GLU A 168 -21.99 -23.14 -6.55
CA GLU A 168 -21.53 -24.49 -6.22
C GLU A 168 -20.75 -24.47 -4.89
N ASP A 169 -21.30 -25.14 -3.89
CA ASP A 169 -20.66 -25.46 -2.64
C ASP A 169 -19.61 -26.59 -2.84
N VAL A 170 -18.37 -26.29 -2.57
CA VAL A 170 -17.34 -27.33 -2.39
C VAL A 170 -16.93 -27.33 -0.93
N ALA A 171 -17.43 -28.33 -0.20
CA ALA A 171 -16.96 -28.72 1.10
C ALA A 171 -15.65 -29.49 0.95
N GLY A 172 -14.60 -29.02 1.60
CA GLY A 172 -13.31 -29.70 1.73
C GLY A 172 -12.94 -29.84 3.20
N ASP A 173 -12.77 -31.07 3.64
CA ASP A 173 -12.48 -31.53 4.98
C ASP A 173 -11.23 -30.87 5.60
N ALA A 174 -11.37 -30.62 6.91
CA ALA A 174 -10.29 -30.19 7.77
C ALA A 174 -9.62 -31.40 8.41
N ASP A 175 -8.32 -31.46 8.34
CA ASP A 175 -7.51 -32.39 9.11
C ASP A 175 -6.95 -31.69 10.37
N GLU A 176 -7.17 -32.32 11.50
CA GLU A 176 -6.68 -31.92 12.82
C GLU A 176 -5.18 -32.15 12.94
N SER A 177 -4.44 -31.21 13.44
CA SER A 177 -3.16 -31.51 14.08
C SER A 177 -2.72 -30.45 15.08
N SER A 178 -2.63 -30.93 16.33
CA SER A 178 -1.68 -30.58 17.37
C SER A 178 -1.67 -29.18 17.95
N ALA A 179 -2.21 -29.09 19.15
CA ALA A 179 -2.03 -28.02 20.12
C ALA A 179 -0.58 -27.96 20.62
N ALA A 180 0.08 -26.85 20.39
CA ALA A 180 1.25 -26.41 21.14
C ALA A 180 0.85 -25.20 21.99
N GLU A 181 1.03 -25.32 23.28
CA GLU A 181 0.78 -24.29 24.29
C GLU A 181 1.59 -23.01 23.98
N ALA A 182 0.90 -21.90 23.73
CA ALA A 182 1.52 -20.60 23.56
C ALA A 182 1.67 -19.87 24.91
N PRO A 183 2.76 -19.16 25.15
CA PRO A 183 3.00 -18.47 26.42
C PRO A 183 1.98 -17.34 26.64
N LYS A 184 1.47 -17.23 27.85
CA LYS A 184 0.54 -16.19 28.31
C LYS A 184 1.12 -14.80 28.07
N ARG A 185 0.47 -14.02 27.18
CA ARG A 185 0.74 -12.60 26.98
C ARG A 185 0.16 -11.79 28.13
N PRO A 186 0.81 -10.70 28.55
CA PRO A 186 0.28 -9.81 29.59
C PRO A 186 -1.02 -9.13 29.12
N ALA A 187 -1.95 -8.95 30.04
CA ALA A 187 -3.26 -8.36 29.80
C ALA A 187 -3.13 -6.88 29.40
N THR A 188 -3.56 -6.57 28.19
CA THR A 188 -3.75 -5.20 27.71
C THR A 188 -4.97 -4.58 28.39
N ARG A 189 -4.89 -3.31 28.84
CA ARG A 189 -6.05 -2.55 29.29
C ARG A 189 -7.11 -2.57 28.19
N PRO A 190 -8.37 -2.87 28.49
CA PRO A 190 -9.43 -2.85 27.52
C PRO A 190 -9.76 -1.40 27.15
N SER A 191 -9.92 -1.15 25.84
CA SER A 191 -10.55 0.09 25.38
C SER A 191 -11.98 0.17 25.90
N ALA A 192 -12.41 1.39 26.28
CA ALA A 192 -13.79 1.62 26.71
C ALA A 192 -14.79 1.21 25.61
N PRO A 193 -15.98 0.68 25.95
CA PRO A 193 -16.99 0.35 24.95
C PRO A 193 -17.41 1.60 24.18
N ILE A 194 -17.61 1.46 22.86
CA ILE A 194 -18.07 2.54 22.00
C ILE A 194 -19.51 2.90 22.38
N PRO A 195 -19.82 4.16 22.71
CA PRO A 195 -21.17 4.55 23.10
C PRO A 195 -22.17 4.43 21.95
N LEU A 196 -23.38 3.96 22.22
CA LEU A 196 -24.46 3.75 21.26
C LEU A 196 -25.59 4.76 21.44
N ARG A 197 -26.13 5.28 20.34
CA ARG A 197 -27.29 6.15 20.29
C ARG A 197 -28.52 5.43 19.71
N THR A 198 -29.60 5.34 20.43
CA THR A 198 -30.78 4.51 20.06
C THR A 198 -31.95 5.29 19.46
N ASP A 199 -31.91 6.63 19.36
CA ASP A 199 -33.09 7.46 19.11
C ASP A 199 -33.20 8.04 17.68
N LEU A 200 -32.56 7.42 16.67
CA LEU A 200 -32.53 7.95 15.30
C LEU A 200 -33.61 7.32 14.41
N PRO A 201 -34.34 8.13 13.58
CA PRO A 201 -35.38 7.61 12.68
C PRO A 201 -34.80 6.64 11.64
N ALA A 202 -35.63 5.68 11.21
CA ALA A 202 -35.25 4.78 10.11
C ALA A 202 -35.27 5.53 8.76
N GLY A 203 -34.31 5.27 7.88
CA GLY A 203 -34.26 5.86 6.53
C GLY A 203 -32.94 6.62 6.22
N PRO A 204 -32.87 7.31 5.09
CA PRO A 204 -31.75 8.16 4.72
C PRO A 204 -31.50 9.25 5.76
N ARG A 205 -30.20 9.56 5.99
CA ARG A 205 -29.79 10.54 7.02
C ARG A 205 -29.96 11.99 6.59
N PHE A 206 -29.99 12.23 5.28
CA PHE A 206 -30.33 13.52 4.70
C PHE A 206 -31.11 13.32 3.40
N PRO A 207 -32.01 14.26 3.03
CA PRO A 207 -32.75 14.13 1.80
C PRO A 207 -31.86 14.41 0.59
N LEU A 208 -32.10 13.73 -0.53
CA LEU A 208 -31.35 13.97 -1.77
C LEU A 208 -31.49 15.41 -2.31
N SER A 209 -32.55 16.12 -1.90
CA SER A 209 -32.80 17.51 -2.29
C SER A 209 -31.79 18.52 -1.73
N VAL A 210 -30.94 18.12 -0.76
CA VAL A 210 -29.86 19.00 -0.25
C VAL A 210 -28.60 18.89 -1.09
N LEU A 211 -28.53 17.88 -1.95
CA LEU A 211 -27.43 17.69 -2.89
C LEU A 211 -27.75 18.37 -4.23
N ASP A 212 -26.72 18.71 -4.97
CA ASP A 212 -26.86 19.24 -6.34
C ASP A 212 -27.63 18.22 -7.20
N PRO A 213 -28.67 18.68 -7.95
CA PRO A 213 -29.45 17.80 -8.81
C PRO A 213 -28.61 17.22 -9.95
N PRO A 214 -29.02 16.06 -10.52
CA PRO A 214 -28.39 15.52 -11.71
C PRO A 214 -28.39 16.54 -12.85
N ASP A 215 -27.30 16.58 -13.62
CA ASP A 215 -27.25 17.40 -14.83
C ASP A 215 -28.28 16.83 -15.83
N PRO A 216 -28.96 17.68 -16.62
CA PRO A 216 -29.90 17.22 -17.65
C PRO A 216 -29.17 16.31 -18.63
N GLU A 217 -29.86 15.25 -19.08
CA GLU A 217 -29.28 14.36 -20.09
C GLU A 217 -28.89 15.17 -21.32
N VAL A 218 -27.62 15.10 -21.66
CA VAL A 218 -27.09 15.69 -22.90
C VAL A 218 -27.44 14.76 -24.03
N ASP A 219 -28.01 15.29 -25.11
CA ASP A 219 -28.34 14.53 -26.32
C ASP A 219 -27.21 13.60 -26.71
N THR A 220 -27.54 12.35 -26.94
CA THR A 220 -26.62 11.30 -27.36
C THR A 220 -25.85 11.75 -28.62
N VAL A 221 -24.57 11.42 -28.66
CA VAL A 221 -23.70 11.68 -29.82
C VAL A 221 -24.39 11.23 -31.10
N ASP A 222 -24.46 12.14 -32.08
CA ASP A 222 -25.07 11.90 -33.39
C ASP A 222 -24.45 10.65 -34.07
N GLU A 223 -25.30 9.74 -34.50
CA GLU A 223 -24.89 8.44 -35.12
C GLU A 223 -24.01 8.69 -36.35
N ASP A 224 -24.29 9.74 -37.12
CA ASP A 224 -23.46 10.11 -38.29
C ASP A 224 -22.05 10.56 -37.88
N SER A 225 -21.91 11.26 -36.78
CA SER A 225 -20.62 11.68 -36.20
C SER A 225 -19.82 10.50 -35.72
N LEU A 226 -20.47 9.50 -35.08
CA LEU A 226 -19.83 8.25 -34.67
C LEU A 226 -19.34 7.47 -35.87
N ALA A 227 -20.16 7.32 -36.91
CA ALA A 227 -19.79 6.61 -38.15
C ALA A 227 -18.60 7.28 -38.86
N LEU A 228 -18.55 8.62 -38.87
CA LEU A 228 -17.40 9.36 -39.41
C LEU A 228 -16.13 9.07 -38.58
N THR A 229 -16.24 9.05 -37.26
CA THR A 229 -15.13 8.77 -36.36
C THR A 229 -14.60 7.33 -36.54
N CYS A 230 -15.47 6.35 -36.71
CA CYS A 230 -15.09 4.95 -37.03
C CYS A 230 -14.24 4.89 -38.32
N ARG A 231 -14.72 5.52 -39.40
CA ARG A 231 -13.98 5.56 -40.67
C ARG A 231 -12.63 6.30 -40.55
N LEU A 232 -12.58 7.34 -39.76
CA LEU A 232 -11.35 8.07 -39.49
C LEU A 232 -10.33 7.22 -38.75
N ILE A 233 -10.76 6.47 -37.72
CA ILE A 233 -9.91 5.53 -36.97
C ILE A 233 -9.32 4.47 -37.92
N GLU A 234 -10.16 3.83 -38.74
CA GLU A 234 -9.72 2.82 -39.71
C GLU A 234 -8.73 3.38 -40.73
N SER A 235 -9.03 4.58 -41.28
CA SER A 235 -8.14 5.26 -42.21
C SER A 235 -6.78 5.58 -41.61
N LYS A 236 -6.76 6.01 -40.35
CA LYS A 236 -5.50 6.34 -39.65
C LYS A 236 -4.71 5.08 -39.32
N LEU A 237 -5.35 4.01 -38.82
CA LEU A 237 -4.69 2.72 -38.60
C LEU A 237 -4.08 2.17 -39.89
N LYS A 238 -4.81 2.27 -41.01
CA LYS A 238 -4.30 1.88 -42.32
C LYS A 238 -3.10 2.72 -42.76
N SER A 239 -3.06 4.04 -42.43
CA SER A 239 -1.91 4.89 -42.72
C SER A 239 -0.65 4.50 -41.95
N PHE A 240 -0.81 3.90 -40.75
CA PHE A 240 0.27 3.31 -39.96
C PHE A 240 0.63 1.89 -40.41
N GLY A 241 0.04 1.38 -41.49
CA GLY A 241 0.26 0.04 -42.02
C GLY A 241 -0.35 -1.07 -41.15
N ILE A 242 -1.44 -0.75 -40.44
CA ILE A 242 -2.20 -1.66 -39.60
C ILE A 242 -3.56 -1.86 -40.26
N ASP A 243 -3.85 -3.09 -40.62
CA ASP A 243 -5.16 -3.48 -41.12
C ASP A 243 -6.04 -3.86 -39.95
N ALA A 244 -7.11 -3.10 -39.68
CA ALA A 244 -8.04 -3.31 -38.58
C ALA A 244 -9.38 -2.64 -38.94
N ALA A 245 -10.47 -3.24 -38.50
CA ALA A 245 -11.84 -2.75 -38.70
C ALA A 245 -12.46 -2.34 -37.37
N VAL A 246 -13.26 -1.30 -37.37
CA VAL A 246 -14.11 -0.89 -36.22
C VAL A 246 -15.45 -1.59 -36.37
N VAL A 247 -15.74 -2.57 -35.51
CA VAL A 247 -16.95 -3.39 -35.58
C VAL A 247 -18.13 -2.82 -34.78
N ALA A 248 -17.86 -2.03 -33.73
CA ALA A 248 -18.88 -1.35 -32.94
C ALA A 248 -18.35 -0.07 -32.32
N ALA A 249 -19.23 0.86 -32.05
CA ALA A 249 -18.98 2.06 -31.24
C ALA A 249 -20.01 2.16 -30.13
N ARG A 250 -19.55 2.29 -28.89
CA ARG A 250 -20.39 2.40 -27.69
C ARG A 250 -20.16 3.77 -27.05
N PRO A 251 -21.05 4.74 -27.29
CA PRO A 251 -20.94 6.03 -26.63
C PRO A 251 -21.31 5.91 -25.16
N GLY A 252 -20.48 6.48 -24.31
CA GLY A 252 -20.71 6.58 -22.88
C GLY A 252 -20.71 8.06 -22.42
N PRO A 253 -21.01 8.30 -21.13
CA PRO A 253 -21.18 9.67 -20.61
C PRO A 253 -19.90 10.51 -20.68
N VAL A 254 -18.73 9.89 -20.61
CA VAL A 254 -17.43 10.57 -20.56
C VAL A 254 -16.48 10.09 -21.64
N ILE A 255 -16.57 8.80 -22.00
CA ILE A 255 -15.74 8.18 -23.03
C ILE A 255 -16.61 7.40 -24.02
N THR A 256 -16.14 7.33 -25.27
CA THR A 256 -16.70 6.44 -26.28
C THR A 256 -15.73 5.28 -26.49
N GLN A 257 -16.21 4.06 -26.40
CA GLN A 257 -15.45 2.85 -26.67
C GLN A 257 -15.71 2.35 -28.09
N PHE A 258 -14.65 2.28 -28.88
CA PHE A 258 -14.67 1.69 -30.22
C PHE A 258 -14.11 0.28 -30.15
N GLU A 259 -14.85 -0.68 -30.63
CA GLU A 259 -14.44 -2.08 -30.72
C GLU A 259 -13.67 -2.29 -32.02
N ILE A 260 -12.38 -2.60 -31.91
CA ILE A 260 -11.48 -2.79 -33.04
C ILE A 260 -11.16 -4.26 -33.19
N GLN A 261 -11.42 -4.80 -34.38
CA GLN A 261 -10.99 -6.13 -34.77
C GLN A 261 -9.72 -6.06 -35.60
N PRO A 262 -8.58 -6.55 -35.11
CA PRO A 262 -7.35 -6.64 -35.89
C PRO A 262 -7.54 -7.55 -37.11
N GLY A 263 -6.99 -7.15 -38.24
CA GLY A 263 -6.96 -7.98 -39.44
C GLY A 263 -6.08 -9.22 -39.28
N GLU A 264 -6.14 -10.13 -40.26
CA GLU A 264 -5.36 -11.37 -40.20
C GLU A 264 -3.86 -11.11 -40.11
N GLY A 265 -3.22 -11.70 -39.06
CA GLY A 265 -1.79 -11.58 -38.82
C GLY A 265 -1.37 -10.28 -38.14
N VAL A 266 -2.29 -9.39 -37.79
CA VAL A 266 -2.02 -8.18 -37.01
C VAL A 266 -2.01 -8.53 -35.54
N LYS A 267 -0.87 -8.29 -34.84
CA LYS A 267 -0.79 -8.46 -33.39
C LYS A 267 -1.40 -7.24 -32.69
N GLY A 268 -2.21 -7.48 -31.65
CA GLY A 268 -2.79 -6.41 -30.83
C GLY A 268 -1.75 -5.45 -30.24
N SER A 269 -0.57 -5.94 -29.86
CA SER A 269 0.53 -5.10 -29.37
C SER A 269 0.96 -4.03 -30.38
N ARG A 270 0.87 -4.32 -31.70
CA ARG A 270 1.21 -3.33 -32.74
C ARG A 270 0.23 -2.16 -32.79
N ILE A 271 -1.05 -2.43 -32.46
CA ILE A 271 -2.06 -1.36 -32.34
C ILE A 271 -1.78 -0.54 -31.07
N ALA A 272 -1.38 -1.20 -29.98
CA ALA A 272 -1.03 -0.53 -28.73
C ALA A 272 0.21 0.37 -28.88
N ASP A 273 1.20 -0.06 -29.66
CA ASP A 273 2.45 0.68 -29.87
C ASP A 273 2.23 2.01 -30.63
N VAL A 274 1.16 2.11 -31.45
CA VAL A 274 0.82 3.33 -32.19
C VAL A 274 -0.26 4.18 -31.51
N CYS A 275 -0.65 3.85 -30.29
CA CYS A 275 -1.75 4.51 -29.57
C CYS A 275 -1.56 6.02 -29.47
N ASP A 276 -0.38 6.48 -29.06
CA ASP A 276 -0.06 7.89 -28.91
C ASP A 276 -0.04 8.63 -30.25
N ASP A 277 0.46 7.98 -31.30
CA ASP A 277 0.48 8.53 -32.65
C ASP A 277 -0.92 8.62 -33.23
N LEU A 278 -1.76 7.60 -32.94
CA LEU A 278 -3.17 7.60 -33.32
C LEU A 278 -3.93 8.71 -32.61
N GLY A 279 -3.71 8.91 -31.32
CA GLY A 279 -4.31 10.00 -30.53
C GLY A 279 -3.98 11.36 -31.14
N ARG A 280 -2.72 11.61 -31.47
CA ARG A 280 -2.28 12.85 -32.17
C ARG A 280 -2.94 13.01 -33.53
N ALA A 281 -3.03 11.91 -34.29
CA ALA A 281 -3.62 11.94 -35.63
C ALA A 281 -5.15 12.16 -35.62
N LEU A 282 -5.82 11.79 -34.54
CA LEU A 282 -7.25 12.02 -34.29
C LEU A 282 -7.52 13.36 -33.57
N GLY A 283 -6.48 14.07 -33.12
CA GLY A 283 -6.61 15.31 -32.35
C GLY A 283 -7.12 15.12 -30.93
N VAL A 284 -6.97 13.94 -30.34
CA VAL A 284 -7.39 13.62 -28.98
C VAL A 284 -6.17 13.39 -28.08
N GLY A 285 -6.21 13.94 -26.85
CA GLY A 285 -5.06 13.91 -25.94
C GLY A 285 -4.81 12.55 -25.31
N ASN A 286 -5.84 11.91 -24.78
CA ASN A 286 -5.73 10.67 -23.98
C ASN A 286 -6.54 9.55 -24.65
N LEU A 287 -5.83 8.70 -25.35
CA LEU A 287 -6.38 7.52 -25.97
C LEU A 287 -5.92 6.29 -25.19
N ARG A 288 -6.82 5.34 -24.91
CA ARG A 288 -6.46 4.12 -24.20
C ARG A 288 -6.88 2.90 -25.00
N ILE A 289 -6.00 1.89 -25.05
CA ILE A 289 -6.29 0.60 -25.67
C ILE A 289 -6.50 -0.45 -24.57
N VAL A 290 -7.62 -1.15 -24.65
CA VAL A 290 -7.92 -2.35 -23.87
C VAL A 290 -7.66 -3.56 -24.75
N MET A 291 -6.66 -4.37 -24.39
CA MET A 291 -6.14 -5.45 -25.23
C MET A 291 -7.14 -6.57 -25.50
N SER A 292 -8.13 -6.75 -24.62
CA SER A 292 -9.15 -7.79 -24.76
C SER A 292 -10.45 -7.34 -24.13
N LEU A 293 -11.52 -7.40 -24.87
CA LEU A 293 -12.87 -7.15 -24.37
C LEU A 293 -13.52 -8.50 -23.97
N PRO A 294 -14.16 -8.58 -22.79
CA PRO A 294 -14.80 -9.83 -22.36
C PRO A 294 -15.81 -10.36 -23.38
N GLY A 295 -15.71 -11.64 -23.72
CA GLY A 295 -16.63 -12.31 -24.64
C GLY A 295 -16.39 -12.05 -26.13
N THR A 296 -15.36 -11.29 -26.49
CA THR A 296 -15.01 -10.99 -27.90
C THR A 296 -13.54 -11.26 -28.20
N THR A 297 -13.20 -11.35 -29.49
CA THR A 297 -11.81 -11.42 -29.97
C THR A 297 -11.25 -10.05 -30.32
N SER A 298 -12.02 -9.00 -30.05
CA SER A 298 -11.73 -7.61 -30.39
C SER A 298 -10.99 -6.88 -29.27
N MET A 299 -10.40 -5.75 -29.63
CA MET A 299 -9.77 -4.80 -28.71
C MET A 299 -10.67 -3.58 -28.52
N GLY A 300 -10.60 -2.95 -27.35
CA GLY A 300 -11.28 -1.70 -27.08
C GLY A 300 -10.35 -0.50 -27.30
N LEU A 301 -10.79 0.50 -28.08
CA LEU A 301 -10.19 1.81 -28.17
C LEU A 301 -11.09 2.78 -27.43
N GLU A 302 -10.62 3.32 -26.32
CA GLU A 302 -11.36 4.26 -25.49
C GLU A 302 -10.90 5.68 -25.79
N MET A 303 -11.83 6.52 -26.23
CA MET A 303 -11.59 7.90 -26.61
C MET A 303 -12.50 8.84 -25.81
N PRO A 304 -12.02 9.99 -25.35
CA PRO A 304 -12.85 10.99 -24.68
C PRO A 304 -14.05 11.42 -25.55
N SER A 305 -15.24 11.45 -24.95
CA SER A 305 -16.44 11.98 -25.61
C SER A 305 -16.32 13.47 -25.79
N ALA A 306 -16.89 13.99 -26.91
CA ALA A 306 -16.89 15.43 -27.21
C ALA A 306 -17.71 16.21 -26.16
N ASN A 307 -18.88 15.67 -25.79
CA ASN A 307 -19.75 16.22 -24.76
C ASN A 307 -19.67 15.31 -23.52
N ARG A 308 -18.91 15.73 -22.51
CA ARG A 308 -18.77 14.96 -21.26
C ARG A 308 -19.86 15.35 -20.28
N GLN A 309 -20.51 14.35 -19.70
CA GLN A 309 -21.49 14.53 -18.64
C GLN A 309 -20.83 14.48 -17.27
N THR A 310 -21.28 15.34 -16.34
CA THR A 310 -20.90 15.25 -14.94
C THR A 310 -21.77 14.20 -14.26
N VAL A 311 -21.18 13.18 -13.66
CA VAL A 311 -21.89 12.16 -12.90
C VAL A 311 -22.08 12.67 -11.48
N ARG A 312 -23.26 13.19 -11.13
CA ARG A 312 -23.55 13.70 -9.78
C ARG A 312 -23.76 12.56 -8.80
N ILE A 313 -23.33 12.76 -7.53
CA ILE A 313 -23.54 11.75 -6.48
C ILE A 313 -25.03 11.51 -6.22
N SER A 314 -25.86 12.55 -6.29
CA SER A 314 -27.33 12.46 -6.12
C SER A 314 -27.97 11.46 -7.08
N GLU A 315 -27.47 11.36 -8.31
CA GLU A 315 -27.94 10.42 -9.31
C GLU A 315 -27.67 8.97 -8.91
N ILE A 316 -26.44 8.69 -8.44
CA ILE A 316 -26.07 7.32 -8.06
C ILE A 316 -26.73 6.89 -6.74
N LEU A 317 -26.89 7.81 -5.78
CA LEU A 317 -27.62 7.52 -4.53
C LEU A 317 -29.11 7.25 -4.78
N ALA A 318 -29.70 7.83 -5.85
CA ALA A 318 -31.07 7.59 -6.26
C ALA A 318 -31.25 6.31 -7.09
N SER A 319 -30.17 5.71 -7.61
CA SER A 319 -30.23 4.55 -8.48
C SER A 319 -30.80 3.30 -7.76
N GLU A 320 -31.34 2.37 -8.55
CA GLU A 320 -31.84 1.09 -8.04
C GLU A 320 -30.73 0.25 -7.42
N GLU A 321 -29.55 0.26 -8.00
CA GLU A 321 -28.37 -0.48 -7.53
C GLU A 321 -27.96 -0.03 -6.12
N PHE A 322 -28.00 1.27 -5.85
CA PHE A 322 -27.69 1.79 -4.52
C PHE A 322 -28.84 1.55 -3.55
N THR A 323 -30.10 1.81 -3.96
CA THR A 323 -31.28 1.70 -3.11
C THR A 323 -31.54 0.26 -2.67
N ASN A 324 -31.38 -0.72 -3.57
CA ASN A 324 -31.60 -2.14 -3.31
C ASN A 324 -30.44 -2.79 -2.53
N SER A 325 -29.29 -2.14 -2.42
CA SER A 325 -28.18 -2.67 -1.64
C SER A 325 -28.55 -2.76 -0.16
N LYS A 326 -28.30 -3.89 0.48
CA LYS A 326 -28.57 -4.13 1.92
C LYS A 326 -27.42 -3.71 2.83
N SER A 327 -26.22 -3.51 2.29
CA SER A 327 -25.03 -3.18 3.07
C SER A 327 -25.07 -1.74 3.57
N LYS A 328 -24.65 -1.54 4.82
CA LYS A 328 -24.44 -0.21 5.41
C LYS A 328 -23.16 0.46 4.91
N LEU A 329 -22.27 -0.31 4.29
CA LEU A 329 -21.00 0.13 3.73
C LEU A 329 -21.01 0.18 2.19
N SER A 330 -22.18 0.43 1.59
CA SER A 330 -22.30 0.61 0.15
C SER A 330 -21.67 1.93 -0.28
N LEU A 331 -20.82 1.88 -1.31
CA LEU A 331 -20.11 3.00 -1.90
C LEU A 331 -20.64 3.28 -3.29
N ALA A 332 -21.13 4.49 -3.53
CA ALA A 332 -21.46 5.01 -4.86
C ALA A 332 -20.17 5.43 -5.54
N LEU A 333 -19.60 4.58 -6.41
CA LEU A 333 -18.35 4.89 -7.09
C LEU A 333 -18.58 5.82 -8.29
N GLY A 334 -19.66 5.64 -9.05
CA GLY A 334 -19.94 6.44 -10.23
C GLY A 334 -20.69 5.65 -11.30
N LYS A 335 -20.32 5.85 -12.57
CA LYS A 335 -20.86 5.12 -13.72
C LYS A 335 -19.78 4.35 -14.46
N ASP A 336 -20.16 3.22 -15.06
CA ASP A 336 -19.30 2.50 -15.98
C ASP A 336 -19.24 3.17 -17.38
N ILE A 337 -18.49 2.58 -18.29
CA ILE A 337 -18.35 3.09 -19.66
C ILE A 337 -19.70 3.18 -20.40
N ALA A 338 -20.63 2.28 -20.08
CA ALA A 338 -21.96 2.25 -20.69
C ALA A 338 -22.97 3.23 -20.06
N GLY A 339 -22.58 3.89 -18.96
CA GLY A 339 -23.44 4.81 -18.22
C GLY A 339 -24.23 4.17 -17.10
N ASN A 340 -24.02 2.88 -16.80
CA ASN A 340 -24.73 2.21 -15.70
C ASN A 340 -24.13 2.63 -14.35
N PRO A 341 -24.96 2.83 -13.30
CA PRO A 341 -24.50 3.09 -11.94
C PRO A 341 -23.59 1.95 -11.44
N TYR A 342 -22.49 2.31 -10.79
CA TYR A 342 -21.55 1.35 -10.25
C TYR A 342 -21.44 1.50 -8.73
N VAL A 343 -22.00 0.54 -8.01
CA VAL A 343 -22.06 0.53 -6.54
C VAL A 343 -21.33 -0.70 -6.04
N VAL A 344 -20.51 -0.51 -5.01
CA VAL A 344 -19.74 -1.61 -4.40
C VAL A 344 -19.95 -1.65 -2.90
N ASP A 345 -19.67 -2.80 -2.30
CA ASP A 345 -19.82 -3.03 -0.87
C ASP A 345 -18.44 -3.14 -0.23
N LEU A 346 -18.08 -2.18 0.64
CA LEU A 346 -16.80 -2.17 1.34
C LEU A 346 -16.67 -3.37 2.29
N ALA A 347 -17.76 -3.93 2.82
CA ALA A 347 -17.70 -5.12 3.66
C ALA A 347 -17.23 -6.37 2.87
N LYS A 348 -17.57 -6.44 1.57
CA LYS A 348 -17.12 -7.53 0.69
C LYS A 348 -15.67 -7.35 0.23
N MET A 349 -15.25 -6.10 -0.04
CA MET A 349 -13.87 -5.75 -0.38
C MET A 349 -13.15 -5.03 0.77
N PRO A 350 -12.89 -5.68 1.89
CA PRO A 350 -12.77 -5.11 3.25
C PRO A 350 -11.90 -3.88 3.39
N HIS A 351 -10.95 -3.68 2.51
CA HIS A 351 -10.02 -2.55 2.50
C HIS A 351 -9.80 -2.07 1.08
N LEU A 352 -9.65 -0.77 0.91
CA LEU A 352 -9.54 -0.09 -0.36
C LEU A 352 -8.28 0.81 -0.38
N LEU A 353 -7.47 0.67 -1.41
CA LEU A 353 -6.37 1.57 -1.71
C LEU A 353 -6.80 2.51 -2.84
N VAL A 354 -6.66 3.81 -2.62
CA VAL A 354 -7.02 4.87 -3.59
C VAL A 354 -5.78 5.68 -3.91
N ALA A 355 -5.44 5.81 -5.19
CA ALA A 355 -4.32 6.68 -5.56
C ALA A 355 -4.66 7.57 -6.76
N GLY A 356 -4.00 8.71 -6.84
CA GLY A 356 -4.16 9.66 -7.94
C GLY A 356 -3.46 10.97 -7.66
N THR A 357 -3.08 11.69 -8.71
CA THR A 357 -2.43 13.00 -8.60
C THR A 357 -3.41 14.09 -8.16
N THR A 358 -2.88 15.24 -7.77
CA THR A 358 -3.70 16.42 -7.50
C THR A 358 -4.51 16.80 -8.75
N GLY A 359 -5.81 17.06 -8.60
CA GLY A 359 -6.73 17.36 -9.69
C GLY A 359 -7.23 16.14 -10.48
N SER A 360 -6.80 14.91 -10.14
CA SER A 360 -7.30 13.70 -10.80
C SER A 360 -8.74 13.32 -10.42
N GLY A 361 -9.24 13.85 -9.31
CA GLY A 361 -10.56 13.52 -8.74
C GLY A 361 -10.50 12.63 -7.48
N LYS A 362 -9.30 12.34 -6.94
CA LYS A 362 -9.11 11.48 -5.76
C LYS A 362 -9.93 11.95 -4.55
N SER A 363 -9.80 13.21 -4.15
CA SER A 363 -10.48 13.77 -2.99
C SER A 363 -11.99 13.79 -3.17
N VAL A 364 -12.46 14.18 -4.35
CA VAL A 364 -13.89 14.14 -4.71
C VAL A 364 -14.44 12.70 -4.64
N GLY A 365 -13.69 11.71 -5.15
CA GLY A 365 -14.07 10.31 -5.06
C GLY A 365 -14.13 9.78 -3.62
N ILE A 366 -13.20 10.21 -2.75
CA ILE A 366 -13.23 9.86 -1.33
C ILE A 366 -14.44 10.49 -0.64
N ASN A 367 -14.74 11.77 -0.91
CA ASN A 367 -15.94 12.43 -0.40
C ASN A 367 -17.22 11.71 -0.85
N ALA A 368 -17.29 11.25 -2.10
CA ALA A 368 -18.41 10.45 -2.59
C ALA A 368 -18.58 9.14 -1.80
N MET A 369 -17.47 8.46 -1.47
CA MET A 369 -17.52 7.23 -0.65
C MET A 369 -17.99 7.52 0.79
N ILE A 370 -17.47 8.58 1.40
CA ILE A 370 -17.87 9.00 2.76
C ILE A 370 -19.36 9.35 2.79
N LEU A 371 -19.82 10.22 1.87
CA LEU A 371 -21.23 10.62 1.80
C LEU A 371 -22.15 9.42 1.52
N SER A 372 -21.74 8.44 0.71
CA SER A 372 -22.50 7.22 0.45
C SER A 372 -22.80 6.45 1.74
N ILE A 373 -21.80 6.30 2.60
CA ILE A 373 -21.94 5.61 3.89
C ILE A 373 -22.78 6.47 4.84
N LEU A 374 -22.50 7.76 4.94
CA LEU A 374 -23.23 8.70 5.81
C LEU A 374 -24.70 8.83 5.43
N TYR A 375 -25.03 8.78 4.14
CA TYR A 375 -26.41 8.81 3.65
C TYR A 375 -27.24 7.64 4.20
N ARG A 376 -26.63 6.47 4.40
CA ARG A 376 -27.31 5.21 4.67
C ARG A 376 -27.21 4.73 6.12
N SER A 377 -26.23 5.24 6.89
CA SER A 377 -25.86 4.68 8.19
C SER A 377 -26.09 5.64 9.34
N THR A 378 -26.55 5.10 10.47
CA THR A 378 -26.58 5.82 11.75
C THR A 378 -25.20 5.77 12.43
N PRO A 379 -24.94 6.63 13.43
CA PRO A 379 -23.75 6.54 14.26
C PRO A 379 -23.59 5.19 15.00
N ASP A 380 -24.72 4.51 15.29
CA ASP A 380 -24.71 3.18 15.91
C ASP A 380 -24.38 2.05 14.94
N GLU A 381 -24.51 2.32 13.64
CA GLU A 381 -24.20 1.35 12.59
C GLU A 381 -22.80 1.54 12.03
N VAL A 382 -22.35 2.79 11.85
CA VAL A 382 -21.02 3.11 11.30
C VAL A 382 -20.40 4.32 11.98
N ARG A 383 -19.18 4.16 12.45
CA ARG A 383 -18.33 5.22 13.00
C ARG A 383 -17.09 5.40 12.15
N PHE A 384 -16.61 6.64 12.09
CA PHE A 384 -15.44 7.01 11.30
C PHE A 384 -14.25 7.41 12.18
N VAL A 385 -13.04 7.04 11.70
CA VAL A 385 -11.77 7.64 12.10
C VAL A 385 -11.19 8.26 10.84
N MET A 386 -11.10 9.59 10.80
CA MET A 386 -10.62 10.35 9.66
C MET A 386 -9.26 10.93 9.94
N ILE A 387 -8.29 10.70 9.04
CA ILE A 387 -6.89 11.15 9.17
C ILE A 387 -6.57 12.05 7.97
N ASP A 388 -6.36 13.34 8.26
CA ASP A 388 -6.10 14.38 7.26
C ASP A 388 -4.92 15.27 7.69
N PRO A 389 -3.70 14.96 7.23
CA PRO A 389 -2.50 15.72 7.60
C PRO A 389 -2.50 17.16 7.09
N LYS A 390 -3.30 17.45 6.05
CA LYS A 390 -3.33 18.76 5.39
C LYS A 390 -4.40 19.69 5.94
N MET A 391 -5.32 19.20 6.73
CA MET A 391 -6.48 19.94 7.28
C MET A 391 -7.38 20.57 6.20
N VAL A 392 -7.54 19.93 5.06
CA VAL A 392 -8.28 20.47 3.92
C VAL A 392 -9.47 19.62 3.56
N GLU A 393 -9.27 18.31 3.41
CA GLU A 393 -10.26 17.42 2.80
C GLU A 393 -11.36 16.98 3.78
N PHE A 394 -11.01 16.73 5.05
CA PHE A 394 -11.96 16.21 6.04
C PHE A 394 -12.40 17.22 7.10
N SER A 395 -11.86 18.44 7.06
CA SER A 395 -12.28 19.52 7.99
C SER A 395 -13.78 19.81 7.97
N PRO A 396 -14.52 19.75 6.85
CA PRO A 396 -15.98 19.94 6.84
C PRO A 396 -16.72 18.92 7.70
N TYR A 397 -16.23 17.69 7.80
CA TYR A 397 -16.87 16.61 8.57
C TYR A 397 -16.69 16.73 10.09
N GLU A 398 -15.88 17.69 10.57
CA GLU A 398 -15.67 17.88 12.01
C GLU A 398 -17.02 18.13 12.72
N GLY A 399 -17.26 17.37 13.80
CA GLY A 399 -18.45 17.49 14.61
C GLY A 399 -19.68 16.71 14.12
N ILE A 400 -19.57 15.84 13.10
CA ILE A 400 -20.68 14.93 12.74
C ILE A 400 -20.81 13.80 13.79
N PRO A 401 -22.05 13.32 14.06
CA PRO A 401 -22.30 12.29 15.08
C PRO A 401 -21.59 10.96 14.82
N ASN A 402 -21.21 10.68 13.56
CA ASN A 402 -20.56 9.45 13.15
C ASN A 402 -19.04 9.41 13.47
N LEU A 403 -18.43 10.49 13.92
CA LEU A 403 -17.00 10.48 14.27
C LEU A 403 -16.75 9.75 15.60
N LEU A 404 -15.72 8.93 15.62
CA LEU A 404 -15.23 8.22 16.79
C LEU A 404 -14.26 9.07 17.62
N CYS A 405 -13.51 9.94 16.97
CA CYS A 405 -12.61 10.95 17.53
C CYS A 405 -12.64 12.19 16.62
N PRO A 406 -12.15 13.36 17.06
CA PRO A 406 -11.92 14.50 16.17
C PRO A 406 -11.09 14.11 14.95
N VAL A 407 -11.21 14.85 13.84
CA VAL A 407 -10.39 14.61 12.65
C VAL A 407 -8.91 14.69 13.04
N VAL A 408 -8.18 13.62 12.75
CA VAL A 408 -6.78 13.47 13.18
C VAL A 408 -5.86 14.18 12.19
N THR A 409 -5.26 15.28 12.61
CA THR A 409 -4.38 16.11 11.78
C THR A 409 -2.91 15.93 12.13
N ASP A 410 -2.61 15.50 13.37
CA ASP A 410 -1.27 15.18 13.83
C ASP A 410 -0.93 13.71 13.53
N MET A 411 0.16 13.48 12.81
CA MET A 411 0.57 12.14 12.40
C MET A 411 1.02 11.27 13.58
N SER A 412 1.49 11.85 14.67
CA SER A 412 1.79 11.10 15.89
C SER A 412 0.51 10.54 16.51
N LYS A 413 -0.56 11.35 16.54
CA LYS A 413 -1.89 10.92 16.99
C LYS A 413 -2.52 9.91 16.03
N ALA A 414 -2.23 10.02 14.72
CA ALA A 414 -2.68 9.04 13.74
C ALA A 414 -2.07 7.65 13.99
N VAL A 415 -0.79 7.56 14.37
CA VAL A 415 -0.17 6.30 14.78
C VAL A 415 -0.85 5.74 16.04
N ASN A 416 -1.15 6.60 17.04
CA ASN A 416 -1.88 6.19 18.23
C ASN A 416 -3.29 5.66 17.89
N ALA A 417 -4.00 6.29 16.95
CA ALA A 417 -5.29 5.82 16.48
C ALA A 417 -5.19 4.43 15.80
N LEU A 418 -4.16 4.16 14.99
CA LEU A 418 -3.92 2.82 14.42
C LEU A 418 -3.60 1.78 15.49
N GLN A 419 -2.85 2.14 16.52
CA GLN A 419 -2.58 1.27 17.66
C GLN A 419 -3.86 0.97 18.44
N TRP A 420 -4.71 1.99 18.68
CA TRP A 420 -6.01 1.83 19.31
C TRP A 420 -6.92 0.90 18.50
N LEU A 421 -7.01 1.09 17.19
CA LEU A 421 -7.77 0.22 16.29
C LEU A 421 -7.32 -1.24 16.36
N THR A 422 -6.00 -1.47 16.49
CA THR A 422 -5.46 -2.83 16.67
C THR A 422 -5.88 -3.43 18.02
N ARG A 423 -5.93 -2.62 19.09
CA ARG A 423 -6.42 -3.07 20.40
C ARG A 423 -7.92 -3.36 20.35
N GLU A 424 -8.72 -2.47 19.77
CA GLU A 424 -10.16 -2.63 19.60
C GLU A 424 -10.49 -3.89 18.78
N MET A 425 -9.78 -4.11 17.70
CA MET A 425 -9.88 -5.36 16.93
C MET A 425 -9.67 -6.60 17.80
N ASN A 426 -8.61 -6.61 18.60
CA ASN A 426 -8.29 -7.74 19.49
C ASN A 426 -9.35 -7.90 20.62
N ARG A 427 -9.87 -6.78 21.15
CA ARG A 427 -10.97 -6.77 22.11
C ARG A 427 -12.22 -7.42 21.52
N ARG A 428 -12.63 -6.99 20.30
CA ARG A 428 -13.76 -7.58 19.57
C ARG A 428 -13.57 -9.08 19.35
N TYR A 429 -12.38 -9.53 18.94
CA TYR A 429 -12.09 -10.96 18.81
C TYR A 429 -12.22 -11.73 20.12
N SER A 430 -11.74 -11.17 21.22
CA SER A 430 -11.87 -11.80 22.54
C SER A 430 -13.34 -11.98 22.93
N LEU A 431 -14.17 -10.95 22.72
CA LEU A 431 -15.60 -10.99 23.04
C LEU A 431 -16.37 -11.93 22.10
N MET A 432 -16.09 -11.92 20.79
CA MET A 432 -16.69 -12.88 19.84
C MET A 432 -16.38 -14.32 20.23
N ARG A 433 -15.16 -14.61 20.70
CA ARG A 433 -14.80 -15.93 21.20
C ARG A 433 -15.61 -16.33 22.43
N ARG A 434 -15.82 -15.40 23.38
CA ARG A 434 -16.63 -15.66 24.58
C ARG A 434 -18.09 -15.94 24.22
N VAL A 435 -18.64 -15.22 23.25
CA VAL A 435 -20.03 -15.38 22.75
C VAL A 435 -20.15 -16.62 21.83
N GLY A 436 -19.03 -17.19 21.35
CA GLY A 436 -19.01 -18.38 20.49
C GLY A 436 -19.34 -18.09 19.02
N VAL A 437 -18.98 -16.91 18.52
CA VAL A 437 -19.19 -16.49 17.12
C VAL A 437 -17.86 -16.14 16.45
N LYS A 438 -17.81 -16.23 15.11
CA LYS A 438 -16.59 -16.00 14.33
C LYS A 438 -16.58 -14.71 13.53
N ARG A 439 -17.74 -14.05 13.35
CA ARG A 439 -17.92 -12.86 12.52
C ARG A 439 -18.68 -11.78 13.26
N PHE A 440 -18.36 -10.55 12.92
CA PHE A 440 -18.96 -9.34 13.45
C PHE A 440 -20.50 -9.31 13.30
N GLU A 441 -21.02 -9.66 12.12
CA GLU A 441 -22.44 -9.66 11.84
C GLU A 441 -23.18 -10.67 12.75
N ALA A 442 -22.63 -11.88 12.86
CA ALA A 442 -23.20 -12.92 13.72
C ALA A 442 -23.14 -12.54 15.23
N PHE A 443 -22.14 -11.74 15.63
CA PHE A 443 -22.11 -11.19 16.99
C PHE A 443 -23.24 -10.21 17.20
N ASN A 444 -23.42 -9.25 16.30
CA ASN A 444 -24.47 -8.24 16.40
C ASN A 444 -25.87 -8.86 16.33
N GLU A 445 -26.09 -9.83 15.44
CA GLU A 445 -27.37 -10.58 15.38
C GLU A 445 -27.67 -11.26 16.70
N LYS A 446 -26.71 -12.00 17.26
CA LYS A 446 -26.91 -12.74 18.52
C LYS A 446 -27.13 -11.81 19.72
N VAL A 447 -26.44 -10.67 19.76
CA VAL A 447 -26.63 -9.67 20.82
C VAL A 447 -28.02 -9.02 20.71
N LYS A 448 -28.47 -8.64 19.49
CA LYS A 448 -29.82 -8.09 19.25
C LYS A 448 -30.92 -9.07 19.60
N GLU A 449 -30.82 -10.33 19.17
CA GLU A 449 -31.75 -11.39 19.53
C GLU A 449 -31.90 -11.59 21.04
N ALA A 450 -30.74 -11.55 21.75
CA ALA A 450 -30.73 -11.69 23.20
C ALA A 450 -31.39 -10.48 23.92
N GLU A 451 -31.14 -9.27 23.41
CA GLU A 451 -31.79 -8.04 23.89
C GLU A 451 -33.29 -8.05 23.65
N GLU A 452 -33.76 -8.42 22.45
CA GLU A 452 -35.17 -8.56 22.09
C GLU A 452 -35.88 -9.63 22.94
N GLN A 453 -35.19 -10.69 23.34
CA GLN A 453 -35.72 -11.74 24.24
C GLN A 453 -35.68 -11.33 25.71
N GLY A 454 -35.22 -10.12 26.05
CA GLY A 454 -35.09 -9.64 27.43
C GLY A 454 -34.04 -10.40 28.28
N ARG A 455 -33.05 -11.01 27.60
CA ARG A 455 -31.94 -11.74 28.23
C ARG A 455 -30.59 -11.25 27.66
N PRO A 456 -30.19 -9.99 27.98
CA PRO A 456 -28.95 -9.44 27.46
C PRO A 456 -27.77 -10.31 27.81
N ILE A 457 -26.83 -10.44 26.89
CA ILE A 457 -25.59 -11.20 27.09
C ILE A 457 -24.65 -10.34 27.93
N SER A 458 -24.33 -10.81 29.14
CA SER A 458 -23.40 -10.12 30.03
C SER A 458 -22.06 -10.86 30.09
N VAL A 459 -20.97 -10.13 30.13
CA VAL A 459 -19.61 -10.64 30.29
C VAL A 459 -18.91 -9.90 31.43
N PRO A 460 -17.95 -10.53 32.13
CA PRO A 460 -17.15 -9.82 33.13
C PRO A 460 -16.46 -8.61 32.48
N SER A 461 -16.60 -7.43 33.13
CA SER A 461 -15.95 -6.20 32.69
C SER A 461 -14.43 -6.40 32.67
N ALA A 462 -13.79 -5.78 31.74
CA ALA A 462 -12.36 -5.86 31.60
C ALA A 462 -11.61 -5.02 32.67
N SER A 463 -12.28 -3.98 33.19
CA SER A 463 -11.75 -3.12 34.27
C SER A 463 -11.97 -3.71 35.67
N ASN A 464 -13.06 -4.47 35.87
CA ASN A 464 -13.37 -5.12 37.13
C ASN A 464 -14.03 -6.49 36.86
N PRO A 465 -13.34 -7.64 37.08
CA PRO A 465 -13.89 -8.96 36.82
C PRO A 465 -15.16 -9.30 37.60
N ASP A 466 -15.42 -8.61 38.70
CA ASP A 466 -16.61 -8.81 39.53
C ASP A 466 -17.83 -8.05 39.02
N GLU A 467 -17.65 -7.12 38.07
CA GLU A 467 -18.74 -6.36 37.42
C GLU A 467 -19.09 -7.01 36.09
N MET A 468 -20.38 -7.22 35.87
CA MET A 468 -20.89 -7.74 34.59
C MET A 468 -21.31 -6.57 33.69
N GLU A 469 -20.71 -6.52 32.51
CA GLU A 469 -21.03 -5.56 31.47
C GLU A 469 -21.97 -6.19 30.44
N GLU A 470 -23.10 -5.53 30.14
CA GLU A 470 -24.02 -5.96 29.10
C GLU A 470 -23.47 -5.65 27.72
N LEU A 471 -23.41 -6.66 26.87
CA LEU A 471 -22.96 -6.48 25.49
C LEU A 471 -24.03 -5.78 24.65
N LYS A 472 -23.60 -4.78 23.90
CA LYS A 472 -24.43 -4.07 22.91
C LYS A 472 -23.91 -4.36 21.50
N PRO A 473 -24.76 -4.23 20.46
CA PRO A 473 -24.29 -4.33 19.08
C PRO A 473 -23.19 -3.31 18.80
N TRP A 474 -22.19 -3.69 18.01
CA TRP A 474 -21.08 -2.81 17.67
C TRP A 474 -21.31 -2.12 16.33
N PRO A 475 -20.90 -0.85 16.18
CA PRO A 475 -20.82 -0.22 14.87
C PRO A 475 -19.64 -0.78 14.06
N TYR A 476 -19.78 -0.74 12.73
CA TYR A 476 -18.60 -0.79 11.85
C TYR A 476 -17.70 0.41 12.14
N ILE A 477 -16.41 0.23 11.96
CA ILE A 477 -15.43 1.32 12.02
C ILE A 477 -14.81 1.46 10.63
N VAL A 478 -14.97 2.63 10.02
CA VAL A 478 -14.34 2.97 8.74
C VAL A 478 -13.23 3.98 8.99
N VAL A 479 -12.02 3.58 8.67
CA VAL A 479 -10.83 4.43 8.79
C VAL A 479 -10.53 5.00 7.41
N VAL A 480 -10.50 6.33 7.30
CA VAL A 480 -10.19 7.03 6.05
C VAL A 480 -8.91 7.82 6.24
N VAL A 481 -7.92 7.58 5.38
CA VAL A 481 -6.64 8.28 5.38
C VAL A 481 -6.50 9.00 4.04
N ASP A 482 -6.42 10.34 4.05
CA ASP A 482 -6.28 11.14 2.82
C ASP A 482 -4.90 10.99 2.19
N GLU A 483 -3.84 10.97 3.01
CA GLU A 483 -2.47 10.88 2.49
C GLU A 483 -1.62 9.89 3.31
N LEU A 484 -1.55 8.67 2.79
CA LEU A 484 -0.75 7.60 3.41
C LEU A 484 0.75 7.92 3.44
N ALA A 485 1.24 8.67 2.44
CA ALA A 485 2.66 9.04 2.37
C ALA A 485 3.10 9.86 3.59
N ASP A 486 2.27 10.78 4.05
CA ASP A 486 2.61 11.64 5.18
C ASP A 486 2.59 10.83 6.50
N LEU A 487 1.70 9.85 6.63
CA LEU A 487 1.66 8.95 7.77
C LEU A 487 2.91 8.04 7.85
N ILE A 488 3.39 7.55 6.71
CA ILE A 488 4.60 6.70 6.63
C ILE A 488 5.89 7.51 6.88
N LEU A 489 5.92 8.80 6.48
CA LEU A 489 7.11 9.63 6.59
C LEU A 489 7.37 10.17 8.01
N VAL A 490 6.33 10.40 8.81
CA VAL A 490 6.44 10.99 10.16
C VAL A 490 6.64 9.93 11.24
N GLY A 491 6.02 8.78 11.10
CA GLY A 491 6.18 7.65 12.02
C GLY A 491 7.43 6.82 11.71
N SER A 492 7.72 5.83 12.56
CA SER A 492 8.58 4.74 12.13
C SER A 492 7.88 4.02 10.97
N ARG A 493 8.41 4.14 9.75
CA ARG A 493 7.86 3.49 8.54
C ARG A 493 7.47 2.04 8.81
N ARG A 494 8.35 1.30 9.48
CA ARG A 494 8.13 -0.10 9.81
C ARG A 494 6.96 -0.32 10.76
N GLU A 495 6.77 0.59 11.72
CA GLU A 495 5.69 0.50 12.69
C GLU A 495 4.32 0.72 12.02
N VAL A 496 4.20 1.80 11.23
CA VAL A 496 2.98 2.11 10.47
C VAL A 496 2.64 0.97 9.49
N GLU A 497 3.63 0.45 8.77
CA GLU A 497 3.45 -0.68 7.85
C GLU A 497 2.95 -1.94 8.56
N VAL A 498 3.51 -2.27 9.73
CA VAL A 498 3.08 -3.41 10.54
C VAL A 498 1.66 -3.23 11.06
N LEU A 499 1.29 -2.03 11.53
CA LEU A 499 -0.06 -1.75 12.02
C LEU A 499 -1.09 -1.86 10.89
N ILE A 500 -0.85 -1.21 9.76
CA ILE A 500 -1.74 -1.28 8.59
C ILE A 500 -1.87 -2.73 8.09
N THR A 501 -0.75 -3.45 7.96
CA THR A 501 -0.76 -4.85 7.52
C THR A 501 -1.54 -5.74 8.48
N SER A 502 -1.36 -5.58 9.79
CA SER A 502 -2.09 -6.34 10.81
C SER A 502 -3.60 -6.07 10.75
N LEU A 503 -3.99 -4.80 10.59
CA LEU A 503 -5.39 -4.42 10.41
C LEU A 503 -5.94 -5.01 9.10
N ALA A 504 -5.25 -4.83 7.98
CA ALA A 504 -5.71 -5.32 6.67
C ALA A 504 -5.90 -6.85 6.64
N GLN A 505 -5.10 -7.61 7.39
CA GLN A 505 -5.21 -9.07 7.46
C GLN A 505 -6.37 -9.56 8.33
N LYS A 506 -6.71 -8.83 9.39
CA LYS A 506 -7.57 -9.37 10.45
C LYS A 506 -8.82 -8.53 10.71
N ALA A 507 -8.85 -7.25 10.37
CA ALA A 507 -9.87 -6.32 10.83
C ALA A 507 -11.25 -6.56 10.21
N ARG A 508 -11.37 -7.18 9.03
CA ARG A 508 -12.63 -7.51 8.36
C ARG A 508 -13.62 -8.23 9.28
N ALA A 509 -13.18 -9.32 9.91
CA ALA A 509 -14.06 -10.12 10.77
C ALA A 509 -14.45 -9.41 12.07
N ALA A 510 -13.76 -8.31 12.43
CA ALA A 510 -14.08 -7.44 13.55
C ALA A 510 -14.91 -6.20 13.15
N GLY A 511 -15.32 -6.08 11.88
CA GLY A 511 -16.10 -4.94 11.37
C GLY A 511 -15.30 -3.64 11.28
N ILE A 512 -14.00 -3.71 10.99
CA ILE A 512 -13.11 -2.55 10.81
C ILE A 512 -12.60 -2.54 9.38
N HIS A 513 -12.76 -1.41 8.69
CA HIS A 513 -12.45 -1.26 7.27
C HIS A 513 -11.54 -0.07 7.04
N LEU A 514 -10.65 -0.16 6.05
CA LEU A 514 -9.66 0.88 5.72
C LEU A 514 -9.91 1.41 4.31
N ILE A 515 -9.94 2.72 4.16
CA ILE A 515 -9.83 3.44 2.88
C ILE A 515 -8.54 4.25 2.97
N LEU A 516 -7.49 3.77 2.31
CA LEU A 516 -6.16 4.39 2.34
C LEU A 516 -5.91 5.12 1.03
N ALA A 517 -5.74 6.43 1.09
CA ALA A 517 -5.48 7.22 -0.09
C ALA A 517 -4.07 7.78 -0.13
N THR A 518 -3.54 8.04 -1.33
CA THR A 518 -2.25 8.70 -1.53
C THR A 518 -2.18 9.44 -2.86
N GLN A 519 -1.50 10.59 -2.87
CA GLN A 519 -1.12 11.33 -4.07
C GLN A 519 0.29 10.93 -4.56
N ARG A 520 1.00 10.07 -3.80
CA ARG A 520 2.38 9.63 -4.08
C ARG A 520 2.44 8.12 -4.23
N PRO A 521 2.04 7.57 -5.38
CA PRO A 521 1.99 6.14 -5.63
C PRO A 521 3.39 5.55 -5.88
N SER A 522 4.31 5.72 -4.94
CA SER A 522 5.64 5.13 -4.98
C SER A 522 5.70 3.82 -4.21
N THR A 523 6.67 2.96 -4.52
CA THR A 523 6.92 1.69 -3.79
C THR A 523 7.31 1.92 -2.33
N ASP A 524 7.75 3.13 -1.98
CA ASP A 524 8.07 3.51 -0.61
C ASP A 524 6.83 3.77 0.23
N VAL A 525 5.72 4.15 -0.39
CA VAL A 525 4.42 4.43 0.22
C VAL A 525 3.50 3.21 0.09
N VAL A 526 3.30 2.74 -1.13
CA VAL A 526 2.50 1.54 -1.42
C VAL A 526 3.44 0.34 -1.48
N THR A 527 3.83 -0.12 -0.30
CA THR A 527 4.76 -1.26 -0.20
C THR A 527 4.11 -2.56 -0.67
N PRO A 528 4.90 -3.56 -1.11
CA PRO A 528 4.37 -4.88 -1.48
C PRO A 528 3.54 -5.53 -0.36
N LEU A 529 3.89 -5.28 0.92
CA LEU A 529 3.14 -5.82 2.07
C LEU A 529 1.76 -5.16 2.20
N ILE A 530 1.66 -3.84 2.06
CA ILE A 530 0.40 -3.11 2.08
C ILE A 530 -0.47 -3.58 0.91
N LYS A 531 0.08 -3.59 -0.31
CA LYS A 531 -0.65 -3.98 -1.53
C LYS A 531 -1.18 -5.41 -1.48
N ALA A 532 -0.39 -6.36 -0.96
CA ALA A 532 -0.80 -7.77 -0.86
C ALA A 532 -1.97 -7.99 0.12
N ASN A 533 -2.17 -7.09 1.08
CA ASN A 533 -3.19 -7.23 2.12
C ASN A 533 -4.42 -6.32 1.92
N ILE A 534 -4.35 -5.36 1.00
CA ILE A 534 -5.49 -4.54 0.61
C ILE A 534 -5.99 -5.04 -0.73
N PRO A 535 -7.18 -5.69 -0.77
CA PRO A 535 -7.59 -6.42 -1.96
C PRO A 535 -8.14 -5.53 -3.08
N ALA A 536 -8.76 -4.40 -2.76
CA ALA A 536 -9.39 -3.52 -3.72
C ALA A 536 -8.52 -2.28 -4.00
N HIS A 537 -8.39 -1.93 -5.27
CA HIS A 537 -7.59 -0.79 -5.71
C HIS A 537 -8.39 0.12 -6.61
N ILE A 538 -8.24 1.43 -6.40
CA ILE A 538 -8.70 2.49 -7.32
C ILE A 538 -7.49 3.33 -7.71
N ALA A 539 -7.30 3.51 -8.99
CA ALA A 539 -6.34 4.47 -9.53
C ALA A 539 -7.08 5.53 -10.34
N PHE A 540 -7.09 6.75 -9.85
CA PHE A 540 -7.34 7.94 -10.66
C PHE A 540 -6.13 8.22 -11.54
N GLN A 541 -6.19 9.27 -12.36
CA GLN A 541 -5.07 9.64 -13.22
C GLN A 541 -3.77 9.78 -12.43
N VAL A 542 -2.70 9.17 -12.96
CA VAL A 542 -1.33 9.27 -12.44
C VAL A 542 -0.39 9.80 -13.51
N VAL A 543 0.81 10.25 -13.12
CA VAL A 543 1.76 10.89 -14.06
C VAL A 543 2.49 9.86 -14.91
N THR A 544 2.88 8.73 -14.33
CA THR A 544 3.75 7.76 -14.99
C THR A 544 3.13 6.38 -15.07
N ARG A 545 3.52 5.62 -16.10
CA ARG A 545 3.20 4.20 -16.24
C ARG A 545 3.66 3.38 -15.02
N TYR A 546 4.78 3.78 -14.42
CA TYR A 546 5.30 3.12 -13.22
C TYR A 546 4.36 3.29 -12.03
N ASP A 547 3.79 4.49 -11.83
CA ASP A 547 2.83 4.76 -10.76
C ASP A 547 1.58 3.88 -10.92
N SER A 548 1.09 3.72 -12.16
CA SER A 548 -0.02 2.80 -12.45
C SER A 548 0.33 1.35 -12.06
N GLN A 549 1.53 0.87 -12.40
CA GLN A 549 1.98 -0.47 -12.03
C GLN A 549 2.10 -0.66 -10.51
N VAL A 550 2.57 0.37 -9.79
CA VAL A 550 2.67 0.30 -8.32
C VAL A 550 1.30 0.08 -7.70
N ILE A 551 0.25 0.77 -8.16
CA ILE A 551 -1.10 0.66 -7.58
C ILE A 551 -1.84 -0.55 -8.14
N MET A 552 -2.03 -0.58 -9.46
CA MET A 552 -2.91 -1.54 -10.14
C MET A 552 -2.24 -2.88 -10.49
N GLY A 553 -0.89 -2.90 -10.55
CA GLY A 553 -0.11 -4.03 -11.06
C GLY A 553 0.05 -4.03 -12.58
N GLU A 554 -0.64 -3.14 -13.27
CA GLU A 554 -0.67 -3.00 -14.73
C GLU A 554 -0.65 -1.52 -15.12
N PRO A 555 -0.16 -1.16 -16.32
CA PRO A 555 -0.25 0.18 -16.85
C PRO A 555 -1.70 0.53 -17.24
N GLY A 556 -1.99 1.82 -17.38
CA GLY A 556 -3.26 2.31 -17.91
C GLY A 556 -3.85 3.52 -17.17
N ALA A 557 -3.50 3.72 -15.89
CA ALA A 557 -3.99 4.89 -15.15
C ALA A 557 -3.30 6.19 -15.58
N GLU A 558 -2.13 6.11 -16.22
CA GLU A 558 -1.46 7.27 -16.85
C GLU A 558 -2.23 7.84 -18.04
N ASN A 559 -3.08 7.04 -18.67
CA ASN A 559 -3.88 7.41 -19.84
C ASN A 559 -5.31 7.86 -19.49
N LEU A 560 -5.62 8.00 -18.21
CA LEU A 560 -6.89 8.53 -17.75
C LEU A 560 -7.00 10.04 -18.01
N ILE A 561 -8.25 10.53 -18.09
CA ILE A 561 -8.54 11.89 -18.47
C ILE A 561 -8.42 12.88 -17.29
N GLY A 562 -8.43 12.35 -16.04
CA GLY A 562 -8.60 13.16 -14.82
C GLY A 562 -10.08 13.46 -14.52
N ASN A 563 -10.34 14.40 -13.62
CA ASN A 563 -11.71 14.81 -13.23
C ASN A 563 -12.63 13.63 -12.83
N GLY A 564 -12.10 12.69 -12.06
CA GLY A 564 -12.87 11.54 -11.58
C GLY A 564 -12.79 10.29 -12.46
N ASP A 565 -12.13 10.33 -13.62
CA ASP A 565 -11.87 9.14 -14.43
C ASP A 565 -10.91 8.21 -13.69
N MET A 566 -11.31 6.95 -13.48
CA MET A 566 -10.57 6.01 -12.65
C MET A 566 -10.61 4.57 -13.16
N LEU A 567 -9.63 3.78 -12.76
CA LEU A 567 -9.59 2.33 -12.90
C LEU A 567 -9.87 1.68 -11.57
N PHE A 568 -10.76 0.71 -11.55
CA PHE A 568 -11.13 -0.08 -10.39
C PHE A 568 -10.78 -1.56 -10.58
N ARG A 569 -10.29 -2.20 -9.52
CA ARG A 569 -9.95 -3.62 -9.50
C ARG A 569 -10.18 -4.23 -8.12
N VAL A 570 -10.78 -5.42 -8.10
CA VAL A 570 -10.83 -6.30 -6.92
C VAL A 570 -10.32 -7.69 -7.31
N PRO A 571 -9.85 -8.51 -6.35
CA PRO A 571 -9.46 -9.90 -6.63
C PRO A 571 -10.62 -10.69 -7.26
N GLY A 572 -10.28 -11.50 -8.26
CA GLY A 572 -11.25 -12.27 -9.02
C GLY A 572 -11.75 -11.61 -10.31
N MET A 573 -11.49 -10.31 -10.51
CA MET A 573 -11.73 -9.68 -11.80
C MET A 573 -10.63 -10.04 -12.80
N SER A 574 -11.02 -10.44 -14.00
CA SER A 574 -10.09 -10.74 -15.10
C SER A 574 -9.42 -9.50 -15.68
N SER A 575 -10.08 -8.35 -15.60
CA SER A 575 -9.60 -7.06 -16.11
C SER A 575 -9.99 -5.93 -15.18
N MET A 576 -9.28 -4.80 -15.29
CA MET A 576 -9.65 -3.55 -14.60
C MET A 576 -10.92 -2.98 -15.26
N VAL A 577 -11.82 -2.44 -14.41
CA VAL A 577 -13.00 -1.72 -14.88
C VAL A 577 -12.71 -0.23 -14.87
N ARG A 578 -12.99 0.45 -15.97
CA ARG A 578 -12.91 1.91 -16.06
C ARG A 578 -14.24 2.51 -15.63
N LEU A 579 -14.19 3.47 -14.73
CA LEU A 579 -15.35 4.14 -14.16
C LEU A 579 -15.16 5.65 -14.23
N GLN A 580 -16.26 6.38 -14.43
CA GLN A 580 -16.33 7.80 -14.16
C GLN A 580 -16.84 7.98 -12.74
N GLY A 581 -16.00 8.51 -11.86
CA GLY A 581 -16.34 8.77 -10.46
C GLY A 581 -17.42 9.81 -10.28
N CYS A 582 -18.17 9.68 -9.17
CA CYS A 582 -19.14 10.70 -8.77
C CYS A 582 -18.46 12.04 -8.54
N TYR A 583 -19.06 13.11 -9.05
CA TYR A 583 -18.73 14.47 -8.67
C TYR A 583 -19.51 14.85 -7.42
N VAL A 584 -18.80 15.40 -6.47
CA VAL A 584 -19.32 15.97 -5.22
C VAL A 584 -18.76 17.38 -5.13
N SER A 585 -19.65 18.36 -5.02
CA SER A 585 -19.26 19.76 -4.80
C SER A 585 -19.01 20.02 -3.31
N ASP A 586 -18.29 21.10 -2.99
CA ASP A 586 -18.15 21.56 -1.60
C ASP A 586 -19.50 21.87 -0.97
N HIS A 587 -20.45 22.38 -1.77
CA HIS A 587 -21.84 22.62 -1.36
C HIS A 587 -22.56 21.32 -0.95
N ASP A 588 -22.36 20.21 -1.68
CA ASP A 588 -22.91 18.90 -1.33
C ASP A 588 -22.42 18.42 0.05
N VAL A 589 -21.11 18.57 0.28
CA VAL A 589 -20.49 18.17 1.55
C VAL A 589 -21.03 19.02 2.70
N ASP A 590 -21.00 20.35 2.56
CA ASP A 590 -21.44 21.27 3.61
C ASP A 590 -22.92 21.09 3.94
N SER A 591 -23.76 20.92 2.92
CA SER A 591 -25.20 20.73 3.07
C SER A 591 -25.53 19.39 3.76
N ALA A 592 -24.89 18.29 3.34
CA ALA A 592 -25.06 16.98 3.97
C ALA A 592 -24.58 17.00 5.43
N VAL A 593 -23.43 17.60 5.71
CA VAL A 593 -22.87 17.74 7.06
C VAL A 593 -23.79 18.58 7.96
N ALA A 594 -24.35 19.69 7.44
CA ALA A 594 -25.29 20.51 8.18
C ALA A 594 -26.56 19.72 8.58
N GLU A 595 -27.07 18.86 7.70
CA GLU A 595 -28.18 17.95 8.03
C GLU A 595 -27.79 16.92 9.07
N LEU A 596 -26.61 16.28 8.92
CA LEU A 596 -26.13 15.27 9.87
C LEU A 596 -25.95 15.84 11.28
N LYS A 597 -25.45 17.07 11.43
CA LYS A 597 -25.27 17.73 12.73
C LYS A 597 -26.60 18.01 13.46
N LYS A 598 -27.75 18.04 12.76
CA LYS A 598 -29.06 18.15 13.39
C LYS A 598 -29.41 16.90 14.21
N TYR A 599 -28.85 15.74 13.91
CA TYR A 599 -29.05 14.50 14.65
C TYR A 599 -28.25 14.43 15.95
N GLY A 600 -27.40 15.40 16.23
CA GLY A 600 -26.68 15.56 17.50
C GLY A 600 -25.17 15.79 17.33
N SER A 601 -24.49 15.89 18.46
CA SER A 601 -23.04 16.02 18.54
C SER A 601 -22.36 14.64 18.57
N PRO A 602 -21.09 14.55 18.15
CA PRO A 602 -20.34 13.31 18.26
C PRO A 602 -20.08 12.93 19.72
N GLU A 603 -20.11 11.66 20.01
CA GLU A 603 -19.65 11.08 21.26
C GLU A 603 -18.26 10.49 21.02
N TYR A 604 -17.24 11.29 21.34
CA TYR A 604 -15.87 10.90 21.13
C TYR A 604 -15.40 9.86 22.15
N VAL A 605 -14.53 8.98 21.71
CA VAL A 605 -13.82 8.02 22.55
C VAL A 605 -12.44 8.62 22.85
N ASP A 606 -12.19 8.97 24.12
CA ASP A 606 -11.03 9.75 24.54
C ASP A 606 -9.68 9.03 24.23
N ASP A 607 -9.63 7.73 24.40
CA ASP A 607 -8.40 6.92 24.27
C ASP A 607 -7.88 6.77 22.83
N VAL A 608 -8.63 7.18 21.79
CA VAL A 608 -8.28 6.90 20.38
C VAL A 608 -6.98 7.61 19.98
N MET A 609 -6.79 8.84 20.43
CA MET A 609 -5.64 9.66 20.07
C MET A 609 -4.57 9.70 21.17
N GLU A 610 -4.84 9.12 22.33
CA GLU A 610 -3.89 9.12 23.41
C GLU A 610 -2.69 8.20 23.10
N LYS A 611 -1.51 8.69 23.43
CA LYS A 611 -0.31 7.87 23.38
C LYS A 611 -0.50 6.75 24.38
N VAL A 612 -0.59 5.54 23.86
CA VAL A 612 -0.37 4.38 24.71
C VAL A 612 1.08 4.50 25.16
N GLU A 613 1.30 5.01 26.37
CA GLU A 613 2.53 4.64 27.05
C GLU A 613 2.53 3.13 26.95
N PRO A 614 3.59 2.48 26.38
CA PRO A 614 3.71 1.05 26.56
C PRO A 614 3.47 0.89 28.05
N GLU A 615 2.36 0.26 28.44
CA GLU A 615 2.13 -0.02 29.85
C GLU A 615 3.48 -0.45 30.32
N ALA A 616 4.13 0.35 31.12
CA ALA A 616 5.13 -0.15 32.00
C ALA A 616 4.41 -1.31 32.61
N GLY A 617 4.64 -2.49 32.01
CA GLY A 617 4.02 -3.74 32.43
C GLY A 617 4.25 -3.73 33.91
N PRO A 618 3.23 -3.96 34.74
CA PRO A 618 3.03 -3.43 36.08
C PRO A 618 4.39 -3.17 36.62
N THR A 619 4.66 -1.91 36.97
CA THR A 619 5.96 -1.49 37.49
C THR A 619 6.19 -2.50 38.58
N GLN A 620 6.72 -3.65 38.14
CA GLN A 620 7.19 -4.65 39.06
C GLN A 620 8.33 -3.90 39.70
N ASN A 621 7.99 -3.29 40.80
CA ASN A 621 8.96 -2.80 41.74
C ASN A 621 9.99 -3.92 41.87
N GLY A 622 11.09 -3.73 41.16
CA GLY A 622 12.24 -4.57 41.22
C GLY A 622 12.08 -5.95 40.57
N GLY A 623 13.07 -6.39 39.86
CA GLY A 623 13.21 -7.77 39.35
C GLY A 623 13.02 -8.89 40.39
N GLU A 624 12.72 -8.55 41.64
CA GLU A 624 12.36 -9.50 42.73
C GLU A 624 11.06 -10.27 42.43
N SER A 625 10.16 -9.75 41.56
CA SER A 625 8.95 -10.47 41.18
C SER A 625 9.10 -11.25 39.86
N ASP A 626 10.22 -11.21 39.19
CA ASP A 626 10.49 -12.06 38.02
C ASP A 626 10.72 -13.51 38.49
N ALA A 627 9.98 -14.45 37.90
CA ALA A 627 10.08 -15.90 38.22
C ALA A 627 11.51 -16.45 38.06
N LEU A 628 12.43 -15.71 37.43
CA LEU A 628 13.84 -16.10 37.29
C LEU A 628 14.76 -15.33 38.23
N TYR A 629 14.24 -14.47 39.11
CA TYR A 629 15.06 -13.61 39.99
C TYR A 629 15.93 -14.44 40.94
N ASP A 630 15.33 -15.40 41.63
CA ASP A 630 16.04 -16.30 42.57
C ASP A 630 17.13 -17.11 41.87
N LYS A 631 16.85 -17.61 40.67
CA LYS A 631 17.84 -18.31 39.84
C LYS A 631 18.95 -17.39 39.37
N ALA A 632 18.63 -16.13 39.05
CA ALA A 632 19.63 -15.14 38.66
C ALA A 632 20.54 -14.78 39.85
N VAL A 633 19.99 -14.65 41.05
CA VAL A 633 20.74 -14.42 42.29
C VAL A 633 21.68 -15.61 42.55
N GLU A 634 21.19 -16.86 42.49
CA GLU A 634 22.00 -18.04 42.64
C GLU A 634 23.17 -18.13 41.64
N ILE A 635 22.91 -17.76 40.35
CA ILE A 635 23.96 -17.73 39.32
C ILE A 635 25.01 -16.66 39.64
N VAL A 636 24.59 -15.45 40.06
CA VAL A 636 25.51 -14.36 40.39
C VAL A 636 26.37 -14.72 41.59
N LEU A 637 25.81 -15.34 42.62
CA LEU A 637 26.52 -15.74 43.81
C LEU A 637 27.46 -16.94 43.57
N SER A 638 27.02 -17.96 42.83
CA SER A 638 27.83 -19.14 42.51
C SER A 638 28.97 -18.82 41.52
N THR A 639 28.71 -18.04 40.50
CA THR A 639 29.73 -17.68 39.53
C THR A 639 30.66 -16.53 39.96
N LYS A 640 30.31 -15.83 41.01
CA LYS A 640 30.99 -14.61 41.50
C LYS A 640 31.17 -13.53 40.44
N ARG A 641 30.26 -13.48 39.45
CA ARG A 641 30.28 -12.57 38.30
C ARG A 641 28.98 -11.78 38.17
N PRO A 642 28.86 -10.63 38.82
CA PRO A 642 27.66 -9.79 38.78
C PRO A 642 27.60 -8.98 37.46
N THR A 643 27.52 -9.67 36.31
CA THR A 643 27.47 -9.04 35.00
C THR A 643 26.21 -9.44 34.23
N ILE A 644 25.62 -8.49 33.51
CA ILE A 644 24.44 -8.72 32.67
C ILE A 644 24.68 -9.90 31.71
N SER A 645 25.87 -9.96 31.11
CA SER A 645 26.23 -11.01 30.17
C SER A 645 26.35 -12.41 30.81
N SER A 646 26.65 -12.50 32.12
CA SER A 646 26.68 -13.78 32.84
C SER A 646 25.26 -14.30 33.05
N VAL A 647 24.35 -13.46 33.54
CA VAL A 647 22.93 -13.79 33.76
C VAL A 647 22.24 -14.13 32.42
N GLN A 648 22.49 -13.34 31.39
CA GLN A 648 21.96 -13.55 30.05
C GLN A 648 22.30 -14.94 29.50
N ARG A 649 23.57 -15.34 29.60
CA ARG A 649 24.04 -16.64 29.07
C ARG A 649 23.54 -17.84 29.87
N HIS A 650 23.52 -17.74 31.19
CA HIS A 650 23.13 -18.88 32.02
C HIS A 650 21.62 -19.15 32.01
N LEU A 651 20.82 -18.07 31.92
CA LEU A 651 19.35 -18.16 31.86
C LEU A 651 18.81 -18.18 30.42
N SER A 652 19.66 -18.00 29.40
CA SER A 652 19.25 -17.93 27.98
C SER A 652 18.15 -16.88 27.71
N ILE A 653 18.24 -15.71 28.37
CA ILE A 653 17.27 -14.60 28.28
C ILE A 653 17.80 -13.44 27.47
N GLY A 654 16.92 -12.51 27.05
CA GLY A 654 17.31 -11.28 26.36
C GLY A 654 18.08 -10.31 27.26
N TYR A 655 18.93 -9.44 26.66
CA TYR A 655 19.77 -8.47 27.36
C TYR A 655 18.98 -7.59 28.35
N ASN A 656 17.83 -7.02 27.90
CA ASN A 656 17.01 -6.14 28.75
C ASN A 656 16.48 -6.83 30.00
N ARG A 657 16.04 -8.09 29.88
CA ARG A 657 15.56 -8.86 31.04
C ARG A 657 16.71 -9.18 32.01
N ALA A 658 17.89 -9.53 31.50
CA ALA A 658 19.07 -9.74 32.32
C ALA A 658 19.55 -8.44 33.01
N ALA A 659 19.45 -7.31 32.34
CA ALA A 659 19.75 -5.99 32.91
C ALA A 659 18.79 -5.64 34.07
N ASN A 660 17.50 -5.82 33.87
CA ASN A 660 16.49 -5.59 34.91
C ASN A 660 16.69 -6.47 36.14
N LEU A 661 17.07 -7.75 35.97
CA LEU A 661 17.39 -8.65 37.08
C LEU A 661 18.63 -8.17 37.87
N ILE A 662 19.68 -7.71 37.19
CA ILE A 662 20.87 -7.16 37.85
C ILE A 662 20.56 -5.84 38.55
N GLU A 663 19.75 -4.97 37.95
CA GLU A 663 19.31 -3.71 38.61
C GLU A 663 18.45 -3.98 39.85
N ALA A 664 17.62 -5.00 39.80
CA ALA A 664 16.87 -5.43 40.97
C ALA A 664 17.76 -5.94 42.10
N MET A 665 18.78 -6.73 41.76
CA MET A 665 19.80 -7.18 42.73
C MET A 665 20.60 -5.99 43.32
N GLU A 666 20.80 -4.93 42.51
CA GLU A 666 21.42 -3.69 43.00
C GLU A 666 20.52 -2.98 43.99
N LYS A 667 19.24 -2.84 43.71
CA LYS A 667 18.25 -2.24 44.62
C LYS A 667 18.06 -3.06 45.90
N ALA A 668 18.12 -4.40 45.78
CA ALA A 668 18.07 -5.31 46.93
C ALA A 668 19.38 -5.37 47.71
N GLY A 669 20.44 -4.65 47.32
CA GLY A 669 21.71 -4.61 48.00
C GLY A 669 22.57 -5.88 47.88
N ILE A 670 22.26 -6.75 46.89
CA ILE A 670 23.03 -7.96 46.63
C ILE A 670 24.30 -7.67 45.84
N VAL A 671 24.21 -6.71 44.87
CA VAL A 671 25.33 -6.24 44.08
C VAL A 671 25.48 -4.71 44.18
N SER A 672 26.71 -4.21 43.98
CA SER A 672 26.99 -2.76 44.02
C SER A 672 26.53 -2.06 42.76
N ALA A 673 26.34 -0.74 42.80
CA ALA A 673 26.30 0.10 41.62
C ALA A 673 27.58 -0.08 40.78
N PRO A 674 27.50 0.12 39.44
CA PRO A 674 28.67 0.02 38.59
C PRO A 674 29.70 1.11 38.93
N ASP A 675 30.97 0.74 39.04
CA ASP A 675 32.07 1.67 39.21
C ASP A 675 32.37 2.46 37.91
N SER A 676 33.34 3.37 37.93
CA SER A 676 33.74 4.17 36.77
C SER A 676 34.21 3.35 35.58
N SER A 677 34.46 2.02 35.75
CA SER A 677 34.82 1.06 34.71
C SER A 677 33.65 0.15 34.32
N GLY A 678 32.44 0.38 34.86
CA GLY A 678 31.24 -0.45 34.61
C GLY A 678 31.23 -1.78 35.36
N LYS A 679 32.13 -2.02 36.30
CA LYS A 679 32.24 -3.25 37.06
C LYS A 679 31.42 -3.17 38.35
N ARG A 680 30.69 -4.25 38.66
CA ARG A 680 29.91 -4.39 39.91
C ARG A 680 30.57 -5.43 40.83
N THR A 681 30.33 -5.33 42.12
CA THR A 681 30.82 -6.27 43.14
C THR A 681 29.64 -6.83 43.94
N ILE A 682 29.80 -8.03 44.51
CA ILE A 682 28.79 -8.65 45.33
C ILE A 682 28.94 -8.14 46.76
N LEU A 683 27.85 -7.66 47.34
CA LEU A 683 27.81 -6.98 48.67
C LEU A 683 27.35 -7.94 49.77
N THR A 684 26.55 -8.97 49.43
CA THR A 684 26.07 -9.96 50.40
C THR A 684 27.22 -10.94 50.76
N PRO A 685 27.52 -11.14 52.07
CA PRO A 685 28.48 -12.19 52.45
C PRO A 685 27.96 -13.56 52.03
N VAL A 686 28.74 -14.30 51.24
CA VAL A 686 28.52 -15.69 50.99
C VAL A 686 28.66 -16.42 52.33
N GLY A 687 27.57 -16.95 52.91
CA GLY A 687 27.64 -17.75 54.13
C GLY A 687 28.63 -18.88 53.98
N PRO A 688 29.32 -19.28 55.02
CA PRO A 688 30.18 -20.47 54.95
C PRO A 688 29.28 -21.70 54.70
N ASP A 689 29.79 -22.64 53.87
CA ASP A 689 29.20 -23.94 53.49
C ASP A 689 28.61 -24.68 54.69
#